data_4e96b0dc0e9149037f9498db474dd16d
#
_entry.id   4e96b0dc0e9149037f9498db474dd16d
#
_cell.length_a   1.000
_cell.length_b   1.000
_cell.length_c   1.000
_cell.angle_alpha   90.00
_cell.angle_beta   90.00
_cell.angle_gamma   90.00
#
_symmetry.space_group_name_H-M   'P 1'
#
loop_
_entity.id
_entity.type
_entity.pdbx_description
1 polymer ?
#
loop_
_entity_poly.entity_id
_entity_poly.type
_entity_poly.pdbx_seq_one_letter_code
_entity_poly.pdbx_strand_id
1 'polypeptide(L)'
;MKRIMILSTLLSVWHGGYAQQPAEMPDSLDAGVLNEVVVEAQMQNTTARMSTYIPGAREKNAAKDAASLLNLMAIPQLSVDPVTDVVKTLSGQPVSIFIDYVEASSEDISGLNPHDVKRVEYYDNTSDPRFSGKRYVINFIMQKYEWGGYTKTDATQSFGEIKTDASVYSRMKYKSMSYDIYAGEQYNAVRNAGDESVEDMRFTNLLGNGPANVIRSNFSKTENSHTNTNDISFRAIYDSDKIQLNNRIGFGYESSPETETTNNLLYGNDWSGSETTRSISARNNMSARYRGQHLFMLPENLTLNIGMSFEYGNNKVNSLYCGSEGTSITNNAYEKSYSGTINPNLYWSIDDCHTLRAYAVGAWRDSKIDYQGNSSSRQSYKIDGYQAGASYDFATDSWSTHLNLGWTWQKNSISNYKFNTSYPRINAEVTYSPIQNSQLLASYEYYETMPTASSTGPVVLQQDELMYYSGNPELKNSPSHEVGLQAVWLPSNKWQLAFSGFHYYITDRRVSDYLPEGPDGKMLRFYTNNGNYVSTMIGINATAKLLGGRLTARINPRLWLRRTTGVFAMTRNELTCTAQLSYFFGNFYTTGWYMTPSHYPDENSGIESKTSSQYQLQLGWGSGAWNLRVSASNFLRSDWRANREILRSEYYDMSRRVYSPSQHMGFALTATYTFGYGKRVERDNELKHESSASSAILK
;
A
#
# COMPACT_ATOMS: atom_id res chain seq x y z
N MET A 1 22.36 11.42 23.23
CA MET A 1 23.66 11.84 22.66
C MET A 1 24.55 10.72 22.09
N LYS A 2 24.47 9.46 22.51
CA LYS A 2 25.31 8.36 21.93
C LYS A 2 24.80 7.77 20.60
N ARG A 3 23.58 8.06 20.15
CA ARG A 3 22.97 7.50 18.91
C ARG A 3 23.17 8.37 17.67
N ILE A 4 23.59 9.61 17.79
CA ILE A 4 23.95 10.50 16.65
C ILE A 4 25.33 10.15 16.07
N MET A 5 26.14 9.40 16.81
CA MET A 5 27.51 9.02 16.38
C MET A 5 27.59 7.92 15.31
N ILE A 6 26.56 7.12 15.09
CA ILE A 6 26.59 6.04 14.08
C ILE A 6 26.38 6.59 12.67
N LEU A 7 25.55 7.62 12.53
CA LEU A 7 25.35 8.28 11.22
C LEU A 7 26.56 9.12 10.81
N SER A 8 27.30 9.70 11.77
CA SER A 8 28.53 10.45 11.49
C SER A 8 29.71 9.57 11.10
N THR A 9 29.74 8.30 11.51
CA THR A 9 30.83 7.36 11.18
C THR A 9 30.67 6.77 9.76
N LEU A 10 29.46 6.68 9.23
CA LEU A 10 29.23 6.28 7.84
C LEU A 10 29.55 7.41 6.84
N LEU A 11 29.46 8.68 7.25
CA LEU A 11 29.85 9.83 6.43
C LEU A 11 31.37 10.09 6.42
N SER A 12 32.13 9.59 7.40
CA SER A 12 33.58 9.83 7.50
C SER A 12 34.47 8.86 6.73
N VAL A 13 33.96 7.75 6.21
CA VAL A 13 34.69 6.79 5.38
C VAL A 13 34.81 7.22 3.90
N TRP A 14 34.16 8.30 3.49
CA TRP A 14 34.04 8.71 2.09
C TRP A 14 34.96 9.89 1.66
N HIS A 15 35.95 10.28 2.45
CA HIS A 15 36.85 11.41 2.11
C HIS A 15 38.16 11.00 1.43
N GLY A 16 38.22 9.91 0.65
CA GLY A 16 39.46 9.40 0.05
C GLY A 16 39.45 9.17 -1.47
N GLY A 17 38.50 9.72 -2.22
CA GLY A 17 38.48 9.56 -3.67
C GLY A 17 38.53 10.91 -4.41
N TYR A 18 39.67 11.31 -4.93
CA TYR A 18 39.80 12.44 -5.85
C TYR A 18 39.04 12.12 -7.15
N ALA A 19 37.86 12.71 -7.36
CA ALA A 19 37.19 12.73 -8.66
C ALA A 19 37.84 13.85 -9.51
N GLN A 20 38.45 13.51 -10.63
CA GLN A 20 38.84 14.46 -11.64
C GLN A 20 37.60 15.20 -12.16
N GLN A 21 37.66 16.53 -12.17
CA GLN A 21 36.69 17.38 -12.82
C GLN A 21 36.63 17.07 -14.33
N PRO A 22 35.44 16.97 -14.95
CA PRO A 22 35.35 16.94 -16.40
C PRO A 22 35.81 18.27 -16.98
N ALA A 23 36.64 18.20 -18.02
CA ALA A 23 37.09 19.36 -18.76
C ALA A 23 35.88 20.13 -19.33
N GLU A 24 35.89 21.44 -19.15
CA GLU A 24 34.97 22.39 -19.79
C GLU A 24 35.07 22.27 -21.31
N MET A 25 34.00 21.98 -21.98
CA MET A 25 33.87 22.16 -23.43
C MET A 25 33.63 23.65 -23.75
N PRO A 26 34.28 24.19 -24.80
CA PRO A 26 34.15 25.59 -25.14
C PRO A 26 32.73 25.91 -25.66
N ASP A 27 32.17 26.96 -25.09
CA ASP A 27 31.02 27.70 -25.65
C ASP A 27 31.36 28.24 -27.03
N SER A 28 30.47 28.01 -27.94
CA SER A 28 30.10 28.85 -29.09
C SER A 28 29.79 28.05 -30.34
N LEU A 29 28.51 27.89 -30.60
CA LEU A 29 27.97 28.07 -31.95
C LEU A 29 26.63 28.79 -31.80
N ASP A 30 26.65 30.00 -32.30
CA ASP A 30 25.50 30.89 -32.49
C ASP A 30 24.46 30.15 -33.36
N ALA A 31 23.49 29.50 -32.74
CA ALA A 31 22.38 28.89 -33.43
C ALA A 31 21.33 29.98 -33.70
N GLY A 32 21.28 30.44 -34.92
CA GLY A 32 20.22 31.29 -35.42
C GLY A 32 18.85 30.77 -34.97
N VAL A 33 17.98 31.69 -34.54
CA VAL A 33 16.60 31.46 -34.15
C VAL A 33 15.86 30.77 -35.30
N LEU A 34 15.90 29.46 -35.35
CA LEU A 34 14.90 28.65 -36.05
C LEU A 34 13.60 28.83 -35.27
N ASN A 35 12.57 29.36 -35.93
CA ASN A 35 11.22 29.33 -35.41
C ASN A 35 10.93 27.91 -34.93
N GLU A 36 10.73 27.77 -33.62
CA GLU A 36 10.45 26.54 -32.96
C GLU A 36 9.16 25.97 -33.57
N VAL A 37 9.28 25.05 -34.50
CA VAL A 37 8.18 24.16 -34.87
C VAL A 37 7.97 23.29 -33.65
N VAL A 38 7.06 23.73 -32.79
CA VAL A 38 6.58 22.93 -31.68
C VAL A 38 5.83 21.73 -32.29
N VAL A 39 6.54 20.67 -32.61
CA VAL A 39 5.95 19.36 -32.77
C VAL A 39 5.45 19.00 -31.38
N GLU A 40 4.17 19.20 -31.10
CA GLU A 40 3.55 18.66 -29.90
C GLU A 40 3.67 17.14 -29.99
N ALA A 41 4.76 16.59 -29.49
CA ALA A 41 4.94 15.16 -29.37
C ALA A 41 3.77 14.63 -28.52
N GLN A 42 3.11 13.60 -28.98
CA GLN A 42 2.02 12.96 -28.27
C GLN A 42 2.58 12.37 -26.96
N MET A 43 2.38 13.06 -25.83
CA MET A 43 2.93 12.67 -24.53
C MET A 43 2.12 11.56 -23.86
N GLN A 44 1.02 11.14 -24.46
CA GLN A 44 0.14 10.09 -23.95
C GLN A 44 -0.55 9.36 -25.11
N ASN A 45 -0.69 8.06 -24.96
CA ASN A 45 -1.42 7.19 -25.90
C ASN A 45 -2.15 6.11 -25.10
N THR A 46 -3.40 5.82 -25.47
CA THR A 46 -4.23 4.78 -24.84
C THR A 46 -4.87 3.92 -25.90
N THR A 47 -4.68 2.62 -25.77
CA THR A 47 -5.31 1.55 -26.57
C THR A 47 -6.01 0.57 -25.62
N ALA A 48 -6.67 -0.46 -26.16
CA ALA A 48 -7.23 -1.52 -25.32
C ALA A 48 -6.16 -2.39 -24.65
N ARG A 49 -4.92 -2.42 -25.17
CA ARG A 49 -3.81 -3.19 -24.59
C ARG A 49 -3.15 -2.47 -23.43
N MET A 50 -2.86 -1.18 -23.61
CA MET A 50 -2.10 -0.39 -22.62
C MET A 50 -2.29 1.11 -22.81
N SER A 51 -1.94 1.85 -21.76
CA SER A 51 -1.79 3.30 -21.81
C SER A 51 -0.34 3.68 -21.57
N THR A 52 0.22 4.56 -22.41
CA THR A 52 1.59 5.06 -22.32
C THR A 52 1.60 6.53 -21.99
N TYR A 53 2.45 6.94 -21.05
CA TYR A 53 2.61 8.30 -20.57
C TYR A 53 4.09 8.67 -20.55
N ILE A 54 4.46 9.82 -21.15
CA ILE A 54 5.83 10.32 -21.15
C ILE A 54 5.93 11.46 -20.12
N PRO A 55 6.72 11.31 -19.04
CA PRO A 55 6.89 12.35 -18.04
C PRO A 55 7.68 13.52 -18.61
N GLY A 56 7.21 14.75 -18.43
CA GLY A 56 7.91 15.96 -18.83
C GLY A 56 9.09 16.29 -17.91
N ALA A 57 9.99 17.15 -18.37
CA ALA A 57 11.16 17.55 -17.58
C ALA A 57 10.78 18.20 -16.24
N ARG A 58 9.63 18.89 -16.17
CA ARG A 58 9.15 19.54 -14.94
C ARG A 58 8.70 18.52 -13.90
N GLU A 59 7.91 17.52 -14.32
CA GLU A 59 7.48 16.45 -13.45
C GLU A 59 8.69 15.65 -12.92
N LYS A 60 9.68 15.35 -13.78
CA LYS A 60 10.91 14.67 -13.39
C LYS A 60 11.74 15.45 -12.38
N ASN A 61 11.90 16.77 -12.59
CA ASN A 61 12.64 17.64 -11.68
C ASN A 61 11.95 17.80 -10.31
N ALA A 62 10.62 17.81 -10.30
CA ALA A 62 9.83 17.97 -9.07
C ALA A 62 9.64 16.66 -8.30
N ALA A 63 9.70 15.51 -8.98
CA ALA A 63 9.54 14.22 -8.35
C ALA A 63 10.79 13.80 -7.57
N LYS A 64 10.60 13.23 -6.37
CA LYS A 64 11.68 12.62 -5.59
C LYS A 64 11.85 11.13 -5.91
N ASP A 65 10.77 10.42 -6.29
CA ASP A 65 10.67 8.97 -6.46
C ASP A 65 9.55 8.59 -7.45
N ALA A 66 9.29 7.30 -7.60
CA ALA A 66 8.27 6.77 -8.50
C ALA A 66 6.85 7.24 -8.14
N ALA A 67 6.47 7.19 -6.86
CA ALA A 67 5.12 7.55 -6.41
C ALA A 67 4.84 9.04 -6.61
N SER A 68 5.78 9.90 -6.25
CA SER A 68 5.67 11.35 -6.49
C SER A 68 5.64 11.69 -7.97
N LEU A 69 6.38 10.94 -8.82
CA LEU A 69 6.32 11.13 -10.27
C LEU A 69 4.92 10.79 -10.81
N LEU A 70 4.34 9.65 -10.43
CA LEU A 70 2.97 9.27 -10.82
C LEU A 70 1.93 10.32 -10.37
N ASN A 71 2.08 10.84 -9.16
CA ASN A 71 1.19 11.88 -8.66
C ASN A 71 1.27 13.18 -9.49
N LEU A 72 2.48 13.63 -9.83
CA LEU A 72 2.70 14.84 -10.65
C LEU A 72 2.28 14.66 -12.11
N MET A 73 2.47 13.46 -12.69
CA MET A 73 2.00 13.13 -14.04
C MET A 73 0.48 13.13 -14.14
N ALA A 74 -0.21 12.91 -13.02
CA ALA A 74 -1.66 12.91 -12.90
C ALA A 74 -2.35 11.89 -13.84
N ILE A 75 -1.84 10.65 -13.89
CA ILE A 75 -2.38 9.58 -14.73
C ILE A 75 -3.86 9.34 -14.41
N PRO A 76 -4.77 9.38 -15.41
CA PRO A 76 -6.21 9.43 -15.16
C PRO A 76 -6.78 8.12 -14.58
N GLN A 77 -6.16 6.96 -14.83
CA GLN A 77 -6.57 5.65 -14.28
C GLN A 77 -6.16 5.46 -12.82
N LEU A 78 -5.30 6.34 -12.29
CA LEU A 78 -4.66 6.15 -10.99
C LEU A 78 -5.15 7.16 -9.96
N SER A 79 -5.18 6.70 -8.71
CA SER A 79 -5.29 7.51 -7.52
C SER A 79 -4.03 7.29 -6.69
N VAL A 80 -3.23 8.32 -6.52
CA VAL A 80 -2.08 8.31 -5.59
C VAL A 80 -2.54 8.97 -4.30
N ASP A 81 -2.44 8.26 -3.19
CA ASP A 81 -2.74 8.82 -1.88
C ASP A 81 -1.65 9.86 -1.54
N PRO A 82 -2.03 11.13 -1.35
CA PRO A 82 -1.04 12.18 -1.19
C PRO A 82 -0.36 12.20 0.20
N VAL A 83 -0.83 11.36 1.13
CA VAL A 83 -0.26 11.24 2.48
C VAL A 83 0.67 10.04 2.58
N THR A 84 0.24 8.90 2.02
CA THR A 84 0.94 7.61 2.17
C THR A 84 1.74 7.21 0.93
N ASP A 85 1.64 7.98 -0.17
CA ASP A 85 2.23 7.69 -1.49
C ASP A 85 1.76 6.33 -2.09
N VAL A 86 0.68 5.74 -1.55
CA VAL A 86 0.13 4.47 -2.04
C VAL A 86 -0.60 4.70 -3.36
N VAL A 87 -0.21 3.93 -4.37
CA VAL A 87 -0.81 3.98 -5.71
C VAL A 87 -1.90 2.92 -5.84
N LYS A 88 -3.09 3.34 -6.26
CA LYS A 88 -4.25 2.48 -6.50
C LYS A 88 -4.92 2.84 -7.82
N THR A 89 -5.76 1.96 -8.33
CA THR A 89 -6.70 2.32 -9.41
C THR A 89 -7.75 3.31 -8.90
N LEU A 90 -8.55 3.87 -9.79
CA LEU A 90 -9.69 4.74 -9.40
C LEU A 90 -10.74 4.01 -8.55
N SER A 91 -10.91 2.71 -8.76
CA SER A 91 -11.79 1.85 -7.95
C SER A 91 -11.21 1.49 -6.57
N GLY A 92 -9.94 1.86 -6.30
CA GLY A 92 -9.28 1.58 -5.04
C GLY A 92 -8.49 0.27 -5.00
N GLN A 93 -8.43 -0.47 -6.12
CA GLN A 93 -7.67 -1.72 -6.22
C GLN A 93 -6.16 -1.49 -6.18
N PRO A 94 -5.38 -2.40 -5.59
CA PRO A 94 -3.92 -2.29 -5.55
C PRO A 94 -3.32 -2.41 -6.94
N VAL A 95 -2.27 -1.64 -7.20
CA VAL A 95 -1.51 -1.67 -8.46
C VAL A 95 -0.12 -2.24 -8.20
N SER A 96 0.32 -3.18 -9.03
CA SER A 96 1.69 -3.71 -9.00
C SER A 96 2.62 -2.81 -9.82
N ILE A 97 3.71 -2.37 -9.21
CA ILE A 97 4.69 -1.49 -9.86
C ILE A 97 5.87 -2.33 -10.33
N PHE A 98 6.31 -2.08 -11.56
CA PHE A 98 7.45 -2.69 -12.21
C PHE A 98 8.44 -1.61 -12.69
N ILE A 99 9.70 -1.95 -12.75
CA ILE A 99 10.78 -1.14 -13.33
C ILE A 99 11.53 -2.02 -14.33
N ASP A 100 11.48 -1.64 -15.61
CA ASP A 100 12.02 -2.43 -16.71
C ASP A 100 11.56 -3.90 -16.67
N TYR A 101 10.25 -4.10 -16.45
CA TYR A 101 9.57 -5.41 -16.36
C TYR A 101 10.00 -6.28 -15.15
N VAL A 102 10.67 -5.71 -14.16
CA VAL A 102 11.01 -6.37 -12.90
C VAL A 102 10.11 -5.83 -11.80
N GLU A 103 9.43 -6.70 -11.04
CA GLU A 103 8.54 -6.27 -9.95
C GLU A 103 9.32 -5.45 -8.91
N ALA A 104 8.82 -4.24 -8.65
CA ALA A 104 9.42 -3.30 -7.73
C ALA A 104 8.91 -3.52 -6.31
N SER A 105 9.80 -3.44 -5.34
CA SER A 105 9.45 -3.35 -3.93
C SER A 105 9.29 -1.89 -3.49
N SER A 106 8.89 -1.66 -2.24
CA SER A 106 8.82 -0.32 -1.64
C SER A 106 10.15 0.42 -1.72
N GLU A 107 11.26 -0.29 -1.52
CA GLU A 107 12.62 0.24 -1.59
C GLU A 107 12.99 0.69 -3.02
N ASP A 108 12.52 -0.06 -4.04
CA ASP A 108 12.73 0.32 -5.44
C ASP A 108 11.90 1.53 -5.84
N ILE A 109 10.66 1.59 -5.35
CA ILE A 109 9.74 2.71 -5.59
C ILE A 109 10.32 4.00 -5.01
N SER A 110 10.79 3.97 -3.76
CA SER A 110 11.44 5.10 -3.10
C SER A 110 12.83 5.42 -3.69
N GLY A 111 13.55 4.37 -4.11
CA GLY A 111 14.89 4.47 -4.69
C GLY A 111 14.94 4.94 -6.14
N LEU A 112 13.84 4.88 -6.90
CA LEU A 112 13.81 5.24 -8.32
C LEU A 112 14.29 6.67 -8.56
N ASN A 113 15.17 6.83 -9.59
CA ASN A 113 15.58 8.14 -10.09
C ASN A 113 14.59 8.63 -11.16
N PRO A 114 13.78 9.67 -10.92
CA PRO A 114 12.80 10.16 -11.89
C PRO A 114 13.41 10.66 -13.19
N HIS A 115 14.65 11.17 -13.16
CA HIS A 115 15.34 11.67 -14.35
C HIS A 115 15.64 10.59 -15.38
N ASP A 116 15.80 9.34 -14.93
CA ASP A 116 16.06 8.21 -15.80
C ASP A 116 14.78 7.55 -16.36
N VAL A 117 13.58 8.00 -15.98
CA VAL A 117 12.33 7.48 -16.51
C VAL A 117 12.11 8.00 -17.93
N LYS A 118 12.00 7.11 -18.92
CA LYS A 118 11.65 7.44 -20.29
C LYS A 118 10.14 7.55 -20.49
N ARG A 119 9.41 6.54 -20.06
CA ARG A 119 7.94 6.47 -20.11
C ARG A 119 7.40 5.62 -18.99
N VAL A 120 6.12 5.78 -18.73
CA VAL A 120 5.33 4.97 -17.80
C VAL A 120 4.25 4.27 -18.61
N GLU A 121 4.15 2.97 -18.46
CA GLU A 121 3.14 2.12 -19.09
C GLU A 121 2.15 1.66 -18.02
N TYR A 122 0.87 1.73 -18.34
CA TYR A 122 -0.21 1.24 -17.47
C TYR A 122 -1.00 0.16 -18.20
N TYR A 123 -1.26 -0.95 -17.50
CA TYR A 123 -2.03 -2.09 -17.99
C TYR A 123 -3.16 -2.41 -17.02
N ASP A 124 -4.37 -2.65 -17.54
CA ASP A 124 -5.53 -3.17 -16.77
C ASP A 124 -5.49 -4.67 -16.93
N ASN A 125 -5.06 -5.47 -17.38
CA ASN A 125 -4.73 -6.89 -17.51
C ASN A 125 -3.74 -7.06 -18.66
N THR A 126 -2.76 -7.84 -18.44
CA THR A 126 -1.77 -8.09 -19.47
C THR A 126 -1.39 -9.56 -19.53
N SER A 127 -1.28 -10.08 -20.75
CA SER A 127 -0.80 -11.42 -21.04
C SER A 127 0.73 -11.52 -21.04
N ASP A 128 1.46 -10.40 -20.88
CA ASP A 128 2.92 -10.41 -20.86
C ASP A 128 3.44 -11.22 -19.66
N PRO A 129 4.19 -12.31 -19.93
CA PRO A 129 4.65 -13.22 -18.88
C PRO A 129 5.60 -12.56 -17.85
N ARG A 130 6.22 -11.43 -18.21
CA ARG A 130 7.10 -10.67 -17.29
C ARG A 130 6.35 -10.10 -16.08
N PHE A 131 5.06 -9.86 -16.21
CA PHE A 131 4.22 -9.33 -15.13
C PHE A 131 3.58 -10.41 -14.24
N SER A 132 3.90 -11.67 -14.42
CA SER A 132 3.46 -12.80 -13.56
C SER A 132 1.95 -12.90 -13.34
N GLY A 133 1.13 -12.48 -14.30
CA GLY A 133 -0.34 -12.48 -14.21
C GLY A 133 -0.90 -11.47 -13.22
N LYS A 134 -0.16 -10.41 -12.92
CA LYS A 134 -0.69 -9.26 -12.15
C LYS A 134 -1.75 -8.54 -12.97
N ARG A 135 -2.83 -8.12 -12.31
CA ARG A 135 -3.99 -7.50 -12.97
C ARG A 135 -3.71 -6.04 -13.34
N TYR A 136 -3.44 -5.19 -12.37
CA TYR A 136 -3.16 -3.78 -12.60
C TYR A 136 -1.67 -3.53 -12.49
N VAL A 137 -1.06 -3.09 -13.58
CA VAL A 137 0.40 -2.94 -13.66
C VAL A 137 0.78 -1.53 -14.07
N ILE A 138 1.74 -0.97 -13.38
CA ILE A 138 2.51 0.20 -13.82
C ILE A 138 3.93 -0.27 -14.08
N ASN A 139 4.45 -0.01 -15.28
CA ASN A 139 5.83 -0.32 -15.63
C ASN A 139 6.59 0.95 -15.98
N PHE A 140 7.63 1.26 -15.22
CA PHE A 140 8.55 2.34 -15.52
C PHE A 140 9.63 1.84 -16.47
N ILE A 141 9.69 2.39 -17.68
CA ILE A 141 10.77 2.15 -18.63
C ILE A 141 11.87 3.17 -18.38
N MET A 142 13.05 2.66 -18.03
CA MET A 142 14.18 3.48 -17.60
C MET A 142 15.18 3.73 -18.73
N GLN A 143 16.01 4.75 -18.54
CA GLN A 143 17.24 4.94 -19.32
C GLN A 143 18.20 3.77 -19.06
N LYS A 144 18.69 3.13 -20.12
CA LYS A 144 19.62 2.01 -19.99
C LYS A 144 21.05 2.51 -19.77
N TYR A 145 21.80 1.77 -18.97
CA TYR A 145 23.23 1.96 -18.77
C TYR A 145 23.99 0.83 -19.44
N GLU A 146 25.10 1.14 -20.11
CA GLU A 146 26.08 0.12 -20.54
C GLU A 146 26.79 -0.44 -19.31
N TRP A 147 27.23 0.44 -18.43
CA TRP A 147 27.77 0.17 -17.10
C TRP A 147 27.59 1.39 -16.20
N GLY A 148 27.46 1.17 -14.90
CA GLY A 148 27.25 2.23 -13.94
C GLY A 148 25.83 2.23 -13.36
N GLY A 149 25.36 3.35 -12.89
CA GLY A 149 24.07 3.49 -12.24
C GLY A 149 23.99 4.77 -11.43
N TYR A 150 23.34 4.68 -10.26
CA TYR A 150 23.19 5.81 -9.36
C TYR A 150 23.11 5.38 -7.91
N THR A 151 23.44 6.31 -7.01
CA THR A 151 23.16 6.22 -5.59
C THR A 151 22.27 7.39 -5.20
N LYS A 152 21.22 7.11 -4.47
CA LYS A 152 20.25 8.08 -3.99
C LYS A 152 20.20 8.03 -2.47
N THR A 153 20.26 9.19 -1.84
CA THR A 153 20.00 9.39 -0.42
C THR A 153 18.74 10.21 -0.24
N ASP A 154 17.89 9.81 0.67
CA ASP A 154 16.67 10.53 1.04
C ASP A 154 16.62 10.71 2.54
N ALA A 155 16.27 11.90 2.99
CA ALA A 155 16.09 12.21 4.39
C ALA A 155 14.86 13.11 4.56
N THR A 156 13.95 12.72 5.44
CA THR A 156 12.76 13.49 5.81
C THR A 156 12.71 13.66 7.32
N GLN A 157 12.58 14.90 7.77
CA GLN A 157 12.32 15.22 9.17
C GLN A 157 10.96 15.89 9.28
N SER A 158 10.05 15.27 10.05
CA SER A 158 8.76 15.87 10.40
C SER A 158 8.82 16.51 11.77
N PHE A 159 8.06 17.60 11.90
CA PHE A 159 7.91 18.39 13.13
C PHE A 159 6.41 18.45 13.49
N GLY A 160 6.10 18.37 14.77
CA GLY A 160 4.74 18.17 15.27
C GLY A 160 4.69 16.78 15.90
N GLU A 161 4.59 15.71 15.10
CA GLU A 161 5.11 14.40 15.44
C GLU A 161 6.58 14.34 15.04
N ILE A 162 7.42 13.81 15.89
CA ILE A 162 8.84 13.65 15.58
C ILE A 162 8.98 12.37 14.76
N LYS A 163 9.05 12.53 13.44
CA LYS A 163 9.30 11.43 12.52
C LYS A 163 10.53 11.75 11.67
N THR A 164 11.48 10.84 11.69
CA THR A 164 12.68 10.90 10.87
C THR A 164 12.69 9.67 9.97
N ASP A 165 12.77 9.88 8.67
CA ASP A 165 13.01 8.83 7.68
C ASP A 165 14.34 9.12 6.99
N ALA A 166 15.24 8.15 6.94
CA ALA A 166 16.49 8.27 6.21
C ALA A 166 16.77 6.98 5.45
N SER A 167 17.17 7.08 4.19
CA SER A 167 17.50 5.91 3.38
C SER A 167 18.62 6.18 2.38
N VAL A 168 19.29 5.10 2.01
CA VAL A 168 20.26 5.05 0.91
C VAL A 168 19.86 3.90 0.00
N TYR A 169 19.73 4.20 -1.27
CA TYR A 169 19.51 3.22 -2.34
C TYR A 169 20.61 3.36 -3.38
N SER A 170 21.23 2.26 -3.77
CA SER A 170 22.27 2.24 -4.82
C SER A 170 21.94 1.17 -5.83
N ARG A 171 21.91 1.53 -7.09
CA ARG A 171 21.73 0.64 -8.23
C ARG A 171 22.97 0.70 -9.12
N MET A 172 23.49 -0.47 -9.45
CA MET A 172 24.63 -0.62 -10.34
C MET A 172 24.33 -1.67 -11.41
N LYS A 173 24.63 -1.36 -12.66
CA LYS A 173 24.54 -2.29 -13.79
C LYS A 173 25.92 -2.52 -14.39
N TYR A 174 26.20 -3.77 -14.70
CA TYR A 174 27.38 -4.16 -15.45
C TYR A 174 27.02 -5.33 -16.39
N LYS A 175 27.04 -5.10 -17.69
CA LYS A 175 26.58 -6.07 -18.72
C LYS A 175 25.15 -6.57 -18.42
N SER A 176 24.99 -7.90 -18.31
CA SER A 176 23.71 -8.55 -18.02
C SER A 176 23.34 -8.60 -16.53
N MET A 177 24.20 -8.06 -15.64
CA MET A 177 23.96 -8.07 -14.19
C MET A 177 23.60 -6.68 -13.69
N SER A 178 22.60 -6.62 -12.82
CA SER A 178 22.28 -5.42 -12.04
C SER A 178 22.24 -5.79 -10.56
N TYR A 179 22.72 -4.89 -9.73
CA TYR A 179 22.73 -5.04 -8.27
C TYR A 179 22.10 -3.82 -7.64
N ASP A 180 21.21 -4.05 -6.65
CA ASP A 180 20.65 -2.99 -5.85
C ASP A 180 20.92 -3.25 -4.38
N ILE A 181 21.26 -2.20 -3.66
CA ILE A 181 21.47 -2.20 -2.21
C ILE A 181 20.57 -1.12 -1.62
N TYR A 182 19.84 -1.45 -0.59
CA TYR A 182 19.04 -0.52 0.17
C TYR A 182 19.35 -0.64 1.65
N ALA A 183 19.44 0.51 2.33
CA ALA A 183 19.43 0.60 3.79
C ALA A 183 18.54 1.79 4.18
N GLY A 184 17.63 1.57 5.12
CA GLY A 184 16.70 2.58 5.59
C GLY A 184 16.48 2.50 7.08
N GLU A 185 16.28 3.65 7.71
CA GLU A 185 15.90 3.82 9.11
C GLU A 185 14.70 4.76 9.18
N GLN A 186 13.70 4.39 9.97
CA GLN A 186 12.57 5.22 10.31
C GLN A 186 12.44 5.29 11.83
N TYR A 187 12.50 6.50 12.37
CA TYR A 187 12.22 6.78 13.75
C TYR A 187 10.92 7.57 13.88
N ASN A 188 10.01 7.13 14.74
CA ASN A 188 8.75 7.82 15.03
C ASN A 188 8.56 7.94 16.54
N ALA A 189 8.28 9.14 17.02
CA ALA A 189 7.95 9.39 18.44
C ALA A 189 6.66 10.19 18.53
N VAL A 190 5.71 9.63 19.26
CA VAL A 190 4.42 10.25 19.58
C VAL A 190 4.40 10.62 21.04
N ARG A 191 3.93 11.81 21.36
CA ARG A 191 3.86 12.32 22.73
C ARG A 191 2.48 12.91 23.00
N ASN A 192 1.94 12.59 24.19
CA ASN A 192 0.64 13.09 24.66
C ASN A 192 -0.51 12.81 23.66
N ALA A 193 -0.37 11.78 22.84
CA ALA A 193 -1.46 11.29 22.02
C ALA A 193 -2.44 10.49 22.88
N GLY A 194 -3.60 10.22 22.32
CA GLY A 194 -4.56 9.34 22.96
C GLY A 194 -5.99 9.71 22.57
N ASP A 195 -6.88 8.81 22.89
CA ASP A 195 -8.28 8.89 22.51
C ASP A 195 -9.12 9.45 23.65
N GLU A 196 -10.29 9.97 23.33
CA GLU A 196 -11.38 10.16 24.28
C GLU A 196 -12.47 9.15 23.92
N SER A 197 -13.03 8.46 24.92
CA SER A 197 -14.09 7.48 24.69
C SER A 197 -15.16 7.52 25.75
N VAL A 198 -16.36 7.12 25.31
CA VAL A 198 -17.46 6.77 26.20
C VAL A 198 -17.97 5.42 25.74
N GLU A 199 -18.05 4.48 26.66
CA GLU A 199 -18.51 3.12 26.46
C GLU A 199 -19.70 2.85 27.38
N ASP A 200 -20.73 2.18 26.86
CA ASP A 200 -21.92 1.72 27.57
C ASP A 200 -21.97 0.21 27.46
N MET A 201 -21.72 -0.50 28.56
CA MET A 201 -21.58 -1.94 28.65
C MET A 201 -22.75 -2.54 29.44
N ARG A 202 -23.51 -3.45 28.82
CA ARG A 202 -24.68 -4.10 29.38
C ARG A 202 -24.34 -5.56 29.70
N PHE A 203 -24.22 -5.88 30.97
CA PHE A 203 -23.89 -7.21 31.47
C PHE A 203 -25.15 -7.94 31.93
N THR A 204 -25.17 -9.26 31.72
CA THR A 204 -26.25 -10.15 32.18
C THR A 204 -26.01 -10.67 33.59
N ASN A 205 -24.75 -10.87 33.99
CA ASN A 205 -24.39 -11.38 35.33
C ASN A 205 -22.93 -10.99 35.68
N LEU A 206 -22.68 -9.70 35.92
CA LEU A 206 -21.33 -9.19 36.20
C LEU A 206 -20.84 -9.69 37.57
N LEU A 207 -19.70 -10.41 37.58
CA LEU A 207 -19.07 -10.97 38.80
C LEU A 207 -20.03 -11.83 39.65
N GLY A 208 -21.05 -12.43 39.05
CA GLY A 208 -22.06 -13.23 39.78
C GLY A 208 -23.11 -12.41 40.54
N ASN A 209 -23.12 -11.08 40.43
CA ASN A 209 -24.02 -10.17 41.14
C ASN A 209 -25.31 -9.83 40.36
N GLY A 210 -25.55 -10.48 39.22
CA GLY A 210 -26.71 -10.22 38.37
C GLY A 210 -26.47 -9.18 37.27
N PRO A 211 -27.53 -8.71 36.60
CA PRO A 211 -27.42 -7.74 35.51
C PRO A 211 -26.85 -6.40 36.00
N ALA A 212 -26.00 -5.81 35.18
CA ALA A 212 -25.40 -4.49 35.45
C ALA A 212 -25.23 -3.71 34.15
N ASN A 213 -25.44 -2.39 34.23
CA ASN A 213 -25.11 -1.45 33.18
C ASN A 213 -23.96 -0.54 33.65
N VAL A 214 -22.87 -0.51 32.92
CA VAL A 214 -21.65 0.25 33.26
C VAL A 214 -21.35 1.24 32.15
N ILE A 215 -21.37 2.53 32.48
CA ILE A 215 -20.83 3.56 31.60
C ILE A 215 -19.38 3.84 32.01
N ARG A 216 -18.46 3.66 31.07
CA ARG A 216 -17.03 3.98 31.26
C ARG A 216 -16.64 5.14 30.34
N SER A 217 -16.22 6.24 30.92
CA SER A 217 -15.75 7.43 30.20
C SER A 217 -14.27 7.64 30.41
N ASN A 218 -13.56 7.93 29.34
CA ASN A 218 -12.15 8.28 29.34
C ASN A 218 -11.97 9.61 28.62
N PHE A 219 -11.71 10.70 29.36
CA PHE A 219 -11.59 12.04 28.81
C PHE A 219 -10.13 12.56 28.76
N SER A 220 -9.19 11.80 29.29
CA SER A 220 -7.79 12.22 29.36
C SER A 220 -6.82 11.05 29.21
N LYS A 221 -7.00 10.27 28.15
CA LYS A 221 -6.01 9.28 27.74
C LYS A 221 -4.77 10.01 27.22
N THR A 222 -3.61 9.68 27.75
CA THR A 222 -2.33 10.10 27.20
C THR A 222 -1.54 8.89 26.75
N GLU A 223 -0.93 8.97 25.57
CA GLU A 223 -0.08 7.94 25.01
C GLU A 223 1.26 8.53 24.61
N ASN A 224 2.33 7.90 25.08
CA ASN A 224 3.69 8.19 24.67
C ASN A 224 4.31 6.92 24.10
N SER A 225 4.86 7.02 22.90
CA SER A 225 5.49 5.90 22.23
C SER A 225 6.66 6.35 21.37
N HIS A 226 7.58 5.45 21.15
CA HIS A 226 8.58 5.61 20.11
C HIS A 226 8.85 4.27 19.43
N THR A 227 9.04 4.33 18.13
CA THR A 227 9.30 3.17 17.27
C THR A 227 10.51 3.45 16.41
N ASN A 228 11.39 2.48 16.30
CA ASN A 228 12.50 2.48 15.36
C ASN A 228 12.38 1.27 14.43
N THR A 229 12.39 1.53 13.12
CA THR A 229 12.34 0.51 12.08
C THR A 229 13.58 0.62 11.22
N ASN A 230 14.26 -0.49 10.99
CA ASN A 230 15.48 -0.60 10.19
C ASN A 230 15.27 -1.68 9.15
N ASP A 231 15.56 -1.38 7.90
CA ASP A 231 15.49 -2.31 6.78
C ASP A 231 16.78 -2.26 5.96
N ILE A 232 17.28 -3.45 5.61
CA ILE A 232 18.43 -3.62 4.71
C ILE A 232 18.03 -4.66 3.68
N SER A 233 18.27 -4.38 2.39
CA SER A 233 18.08 -5.37 1.34
C SER A 233 19.17 -5.34 0.28
N PHE A 234 19.41 -6.50 -0.31
CA PHE A 234 20.27 -6.70 -1.45
C PHE A 234 19.51 -7.44 -2.54
N ARG A 235 19.62 -6.97 -3.77
CA ARG A 235 19.04 -7.60 -4.96
C ARG A 235 20.09 -7.81 -6.03
N ALA A 236 20.01 -8.96 -6.70
CA ALA A 236 20.77 -9.27 -7.90
C ALA A 236 19.83 -9.66 -9.03
N ILE A 237 19.98 -9.04 -10.19
CA ILE A 237 19.21 -9.30 -11.40
C ILE A 237 20.21 -9.74 -12.49
N TYR A 238 19.95 -10.91 -13.07
CA TYR A 238 20.57 -11.34 -14.32
C TYR A 238 19.53 -11.22 -15.42
N ASP A 239 19.88 -10.55 -16.51
CA ASP A 239 18.97 -10.29 -17.62
C ASP A 239 19.68 -10.61 -18.95
N SER A 240 19.08 -11.52 -19.72
CA SER A 240 19.51 -11.93 -21.06
C SER A 240 18.28 -12.20 -21.91
N ASP A 241 18.50 -12.41 -23.22
CA ASP A 241 17.40 -12.64 -24.19
C ASP A 241 16.52 -13.86 -23.85
N LYS A 242 17.02 -14.84 -23.09
CA LYS A 242 16.30 -16.09 -22.78
C LYS A 242 15.95 -16.28 -21.32
N ILE A 243 16.67 -15.60 -20.43
CA ILE A 243 16.55 -15.85 -18.99
C ILE A 243 16.64 -14.51 -18.25
N GLN A 244 15.67 -14.28 -17.37
CA GLN A 244 15.73 -13.20 -16.39
C GLN A 244 15.62 -13.80 -15.00
N LEU A 245 16.61 -13.54 -14.14
CA LEU A 245 16.62 -13.99 -12.75
C LEU A 245 16.71 -12.77 -11.85
N ASN A 246 15.69 -12.56 -11.03
CA ASN A 246 15.63 -11.52 -10.02
C ASN A 246 15.61 -12.18 -8.64
N ASN A 247 16.59 -11.89 -7.81
CA ASN A 247 16.71 -12.43 -6.45
C ASN A 247 16.98 -11.31 -5.47
N ARG A 248 16.16 -11.24 -4.41
CA ARG A 248 16.30 -10.26 -3.33
C ARG A 248 16.32 -10.96 -1.98
N ILE A 249 17.25 -10.55 -1.13
CA ILE A 249 17.26 -10.84 0.31
C ILE A 249 17.09 -9.55 1.09
N GLY A 250 16.32 -9.61 2.17
CA GLY A 250 16.07 -8.46 3.04
C GLY A 250 16.01 -8.87 4.50
N PHE A 251 16.41 -7.94 5.37
CA PHE A 251 16.34 -8.05 6.82
C PHE A 251 15.63 -6.81 7.34
N GLY A 252 14.63 -7.02 8.18
CA GLY A 252 13.88 -5.95 8.85
C GLY A 252 13.94 -6.13 10.36
N TYR A 253 14.06 -5.02 11.07
CA TYR A 253 13.99 -4.97 12.52
C TYR A 253 13.16 -3.75 12.94
N GLU A 254 12.09 -4.00 13.69
CA GLU A 254 11.25 -2.98 14.31
C GLU A 254 11.30 -3.11 15.83
N SER A 255 11.50 -2.01 16.51
CA SER A 255 11.50 -1.95 17.98
C SER A 255 10.65 -0.78 18.46
N SER A 256 9.66 -1.09 19.28
CA SER A 256 8.93 -0.13 20.12
C SER A 256 9.18 -0.52 21.58
N PRO A 257 10.28 -0.07 22.16
CA PRO A 257 10.71 -0.57 23.48
C PRO A 257 9.75 -0.18 24.60
N GLU A 258 9.01 0.88 24.42
CA GLU A 258 8.01 1.33 25.39
C GLU A 258 6.91 2.13 24.69
N THR A 259 5.69 1.68 24.84
CA THR A 259 4.47 2.44 24.58
C THR A 259 3.73 2.53 25.90
N GLU A 260 3.69 3.72 26.48
CA GLU A 260 3.01 3.98 27.74
C GLU A 260 1.69 4.70 27.50
N THR A 261 0.62 4.17 28.05
CA THR A 261 -0.72 4.78 28.01
C THR A 261 -1.23 4.95 29.42
N THR A 262 -1.64 6.16 29.76
CA THR A 262 -2.32 6.48 31.03
C THR A 262 -3.76 6.89 30.72
N ASN A 263 -4.72 6.28 31.38
CA ASN A 263 -6.15 6.62 31.25
C ASN A 263 -6.69 7.09 32.60
N ASN A 264 -7.51 8.13 32.57
CA ASN A 264 -8.31 8.53 33.73
C ASN A 264 -9.78 8.16 33.39
N LEU A 265 -10.22 7.08 33.99
CA LEU A 265 -11.53 6.47 33.76
C LEU A 265 -12.53 7.00 34.80
N LEU A 266 -13.73 7.32 34.34
CA LEU A 266 -14.86 7.64 35.17
C LEU A 266 -15.98 6.62 34.89
N TYR A 267 -16.39 5.93 35.93
CA TYR A 267 -17.48 4.96 35.87
C TYR A 267 -18.79 5.55 36.37
N GLY A 268 -19.88 5.13 35.77
CA GLY A 268 -21.23 5.52 36.13
C GLY A 268 -22.23 4.36 36.06
N ASN A 269 -23.45 4.62 36.48
CA ASN A 269 -24.53 3.66 36.66
C ASN A 269 -24.21 2.63 37.76
N ASP A 270 -24.34 1.33 37.48
CA ASP A 270 -24.23 0.27 38.49
C ASP A 270 -22.78 0.05 38.97
N TRP A 271 -21.81 0.70 38.34
CA TRP A 271 -20.39 0.70 38.76
C TRP A 271 -19.90 2.14 38.83
N SER A 272 -19.88 2.71 40.03
CA SER A 272 -19.49 4.11 40.22
C SER A 272 -18.07 4.24 40.77
N GLY A 273 -17.36 5.26 40.32
CA GLY A 273 -16.02 5.57 40.79
C GLY A 273 -15.14 6.24 39.73
N SER A 274 -13.91 6.52 40.09
CA SER A 274 -12.88 7.00 39.18
C SER A 274 -11.61 6.20 39.38
N GLU A 275 -10.96 5.88 38.26
CA GLU A 275 -9.75 5.08 38.26
C GLU A 275 -8.70 5.66 37.31
N THR A 276 -7.44 5.68 37.74
CA THR A 276 -6.32 5.93 36.84
C THR A 276 -5.63 4.61 36.51
N THR A 277 -5.62 4.27 35.24
CA THR A 277 -4.98 3.04 34.76
C THR A 277 -3.74 3.37 33.95
N ARG A 278 -2.77 2.46 33.98
CA ARG A 278 -1.52 2.56 33.21
C ARG A 278 -1.28 1.28 32.43
N SER A 279 -1.06 1.42 31.13
CA SER A 279 -0.66 0.32 30.28
C SER A 279 0.74 0.58 29.72
N ILE A 280 1.60 -0.40 29.80
CA ILE A 280 2.94 -0.37 29.19
C ILE A 280 3.03 -1.54 28.22
N SER A 281 3.46 -1.28 27.01
CA SER A 281 3.76 -2.34 26.05
C SER A 281 5.12 -2.14 25.40
N ALA A 282 5.77 -3.25 25.10
CA ALA A 282 7.02 -3.29 24.34
C ALA A 282 6.89 -4.29 23.19
N ARG A 283 7.37 -3.92 22.02
CA ARG A 283 7.35 -4.76 20.82
C ARG A 283 8.71 -4.79 20.17
N ASN A 284 9.13 -6.00 19.77
CA ASN A 284 10.29 -6.20 18.92
C ASN A 284 9.94 -7.23 17.84
N ASN A 285 10.13 -6.86 16.59
CA ASN A 285 9.87 -7.70 15.43
C ASN A 285 11.15 -7.79 14.59
N MET A 286 11.53 -9.00 14.23
CA MET A 286 12.66 -9.26 13.32
C MET A 286 12.17 -10.13 12.18
N SER A 287 12.53 -9.78 10.95
CA SER A 287 12.21 -10.57 9.77
C SER A 287 13.43 -10.77 8.88
N ALA A 288 13.52 -11.95 8.28
CA ALA A 288 14.43 -12.24 7.17
C ALA A 288 13.60 -12.73 5.99
N ARG A 289 13.81 -12.13 4.83
CA ARG A 289 12.96 -12.33 3.64
C ARG A 289 13.81 -12.65 2.42
N TYR A 290 13.35 -13.62 1.64
CA TYR A 290 13.83 -13.87 0.28
C TYR A 290 12.66 -13.72 -0.70
N ARG A 291 12.91 -13.10 -1.86
CA ARG A 291 12.00 -13.04 -3.00
C ARG A 291 12.77 -13.33 -4.27
N GLY A 292 12.24 -14.27 -5.07
CA GLY A 292 12.76 -14.64 -6.36
C GLY A 292 11.69 -14.53 -7.43
N GLN A 293 12.07 -14.06 -8.63
CA GLN A 293 11.27 -14.11 -9.84
C GLN A 293 12.17 -14.55 -10.99
N HIS A 294 11.86 -15.70 -11.56
CA HIS A 294 12.68 -16.34 -12.59
C HIS A 294 11.85 -16.55 -13.85
N LEU A 295 12.27 -15.94 -14.93
CA LEU A 295 11.65 -16.02 -16.24
C LEU A 295 12.55 -16.80 -17.21
N PHE A 296 11.97 -17.76 -17.90
CA PHE A 296 12.65 -18.59 -18.89
C PHE A 296 11.84 -18.56 -20.19
N MET A 297 12.43 -18.05 -21.27
CA MET A 297 11.88 -18.11 -22.60
C MET A 297 12.23 -19.46 -23.23
N LEU A 298 11.21 -20.28 -23.45
CA LEU A 298 11.32 -21.63 -23.98
C LEU A 298 11.03 -21.63 -25.51
N PRO A 299 11.38 -22.70 -26.25
CA PRO A 299 10.97 -22.84 -27.64
C PRO A 299 9.44 -22.79 -27.81
N GLU A 300 8.97 -22.61 -29.06
CA GLU A 300 7.55 -22.65 -29.44
C GLU A 300 6.66 -21.60 -28.74
N ASN A 301 7.20 -20.38 -28.51
CA ASN A 301 6.50 -19.26 -27.86
C ASN A 301 5.99 -19.58 -26.44
N LEU A 302 6.66 -20.50 -25.78
CA LEU A 302 6.41 -20.81 -24.38
C LEU A 302 7.29 -19.94 -23.46
N THR A 303 6.72 -19.47 -22.37
CA THR A 303 7.46 -18.75 -21.32
C THR A 303 7.06 -19.29 -19.95
N LEU A 304 8.05 -19.67 -19.15
CA LEU A 304 7.87 -20.09 -17.78
C LEU A 304 8.33 -18.97 -16.83
N ASN A 305 7.42 -18.51 -16.00
CA ASN A 305 7.71 -17.54 -14.94
C ASN A 305 7.45 -18.19 -13.57
N ILE A 306 8.47 -18.19 -12.69
CA ILE A 306 8.37 -18.77 -11.34
C ILE A 306 8.62 -17.68 -10.31
N GLY A 307 7.56 -17.32 -9.58
CA GLY A 307 7.66 -16.48 -8.40
C GLY A 307 7.91 -17.31 -7.14
N MET A 308 8.79 -16.84 -6.25
CA MET A 308 9.10 -17.48 -4.98
C MET A 308 9.24 -16.46 -3.87
N SER A 309 8.76 -16.79 -2.67
CA SER A 309 9.08 -16.01 -1.47
C SER A 309 9.24 -16.92 -0.26
N PHE A 310 10.16 -16.54 0.63
CA PHE A 310 10.34 -17.14 1.94
C PHE A 310 10.51 -16.04 2.97
N GLU A 311 9.88 -16.21 4.12
CA GLU A 311 9.98 -15.27 5.23
C GLU A 311 10.09 -16.01 6.55
N TYR A 312 11.04 -15.58 7.36
CA TYR A 312 11.18 -15.92 8.77
C TYR A 312 10.82 -14.70 9.60
N GLY A 313 9.94 -14.87 10.60
CA GLY A 313 9.56 -13.87 11.57
C GLY A 313 9.87 -14.30 13.00
N ASN A 314 10.36 -13.37 13.82
CA ASN A 314 10.53 -13.54 15.26
C ASN A 314 9.98 -12.28 15.95
N ASN A 315 8.80 -12.43 16.55
CA ASN A 315 8.03 -11.34 17.11
C ASN A 315 7.91 -11.51 18.61
N LYS A 316 8.08 -10.42 19.33
CA LYS A 316 7.94 -10.39 20.77
C LYS A 316 7.08 -9.19 21.18
N VAL A 317 6.04 -9.45 21.95
CA VAL A 317 5.19 -8.42 22.56
C VAL A 317 5.12 -8.69 24.05
N ASN A 318 5.40 -7.68 24.86
CA ASN A 318 5.17 -7.71 26.28
C ASN A 318 4.18 -6.59 26.61
N SER A 319 3.15 -6.86 27.39
CA SER A 319 2.22 -5.86 27.87
C SER A 319 1.86 -6.05 29.33
N LEU A 320 1.75 -4.95 30.03
CA LEU A 320 1.34 -4.84 31.40
C LEU A 320 0.25 -3.78 31.53
N TYR A 321 -0.89 -4.14 32.06
CA TYR A 321 -1.96 -3.23 32.45
C TYR A 321 -2.04 -3.19 33.97
N CYS A 322 -2.07 -1.99 34.55
CA CYS A 322 -2.19 -1.75 35.98
C CYS A 322 -3.40 -0.87 36.25
N GLY A 323 -4.34 -1.33 37.06
CA GLY A 323 -5.42 -0.56 37.63
C GLY A 323 -5.04 0.04 38.99
N SER A 324 -5.84 0.96 39.49
CA SER A 324 -5.58 1.67 40.76
C SER A 324 -5.80 0.79 42.00
N GLU A 325 -6.65 -0.23 41.92
CA GLU A 325 -6.97 -1.13 43.04
C GLU A 325 -6.05 -2.35 43.14
N GLY A 326 -4.85 -2.28 42.54
CA GLY A 326 -3.89 -3.39 42.53
C GLY A 326 -4.15 -4.41 41.44
N THR A 327 -5.09 -4.17 40.54
CA THR A 327 -5.30 -5.01 39.35
C THR A 327 -4.05 -4.97 38.46
N SER A 328 -3.47 -6.12 38.16
CA SER A 328 -2.32 -6.24 37.28
C SER A 328 -2.58 -7.35 36.25
N ILE A 329 -2.58 -6.99 34.98
CA ILE A 329 -2.80 -7.93 33.86
C ILE A 329 -1.55 -7.91 33.00
N THR A 330 -0.89 -9.07 32.92
CA THR A 330 0.30 -9.27 32.08
C THR A 330 -0.07 -10.16 30.90
N ASN A 331 0.20 -9.72 29.68
CA ASN A 331 0.08 -10.49 28.47
C ASN A 331 1.37 -10.40 27.65
N ASN A 332 2.16 -11.45 27.65
CA ASN A 332 3.36 -11.57 26.85
C ASN A 332 3.13 -12.57 25.72
N ALA A 333 3.61 -12.29 24.54
CA ALA A 333 3.52 -13.18 23.39
C ALA A 333 4.87 -13.27 22.67
N TYR A 334 5.30 -14.48 22.37
CA TYR A 334 6.52 -14.81 21.65
C TYR A 334 6.15 -15.65 20.44
N GLU A 335 6.34 -15.11 19.24
CA GLU A 335 6.03 -15.79 17.99
C GLU A 335 7.29 -16.09 17.20
N LYS A 336 7.38 -17.32 16.68
CA LYS A 336 8.28 -17.69 15.57
C LYS A 336 7.43 -18.14 14.41
N SER A 337 7.64 -17.56 13.25
CA SER A 337 6.87 -17.87 12.04
C SER A 337 7.79 -18.15 10.86
N TYR A 338 7.36 -19.08 10.03
CA TYR A 338 7.96 -19.41 8.74
C TYR A 338 6.85 -19.39 7.71
N SER A 339 7.03 -18.68 6.62
CA SER A 339 6.08 -18.69 5.51
C SER A 339 6.80 -18.73 4.17
N GLY A 340 6.12 -19.23 3.17
CA GLY A 340 6.66 -19.24 1.82
C GLY A 340 5.58 -19.40 0.79
N THR A 341 5.90 -18.99 -0.44
CA THR A 341 5.08 -19.19 -1.63
C THR A 341 5.93 -19.63 -2.79
N ILE A 342 5.36 -20.44 -3.67
CA ILE A 342 5.88 -20.78 -4.99
C ILE A 342 4.74 -20.62 -5.98
N ASN A 343 4.99 -19.91 -7.07
CA ASN A 343 3.98 -19.56 -8.06
C ASN A 343 4.53 -19.74 -9.49
N PRO A 344 4.55 -20.97 -10.03
CA PRO A 344 4.85 -21.21 -11.43
C PRO A 344 3.69 -20.80 -12.35
N ASN A 345 4.01 -20.11 -13.44
CA ASN A 345 3.12 -19.69 -14.50
C ASN A 345 3.73 -20.09 -15.86
N LEU A 346 3.02 -20.87 -16.63
CA LEU A 346 3.40 -21.24 -17.98
C LEU A 346 2.50 -20.49 -18.96
N TYR A 347 3.10 -19.68 -19.81
CA TYR A 347 2.43 -18.91 -20.86
C TYR A 347 2.72 -19.52 -22.22
N TRP A 348 1.70 -19.61 -23.04
CA TRP A 348 1.79 -20.00 -24.44
C TRP A 348 1.19 -18.88 -25.30
N SER A 349 2.06 -18.14 -25.98
CA SER A 349 1.65 -17.15 -26.98
C SER A 349 1.36 -17.86 -28.29
N ILE A 350 0.08 -18.11 -28.57
CA ILE A 350 -0.36 -18.82 -29.79
C ILE A 350 -0.03 -17.97 -31.00
N ASP A 351 -0.30 -16.69 -30.92
CA ASP A 351 0.03 -15.65 -31.91
C ASP A 351 0.15 -14.28 -31.20
N ASP A 352 0.22 -13.19 -31.96
CA ASP A 352 0.35 -11.81 -31.47
C ASP A 352 -0.88 -11.30 -30.70
N CYS A 353 -2.01 -11.99 -30.79
CA CYS A 353 -3.28 -11.60 -30.18
C CYS A 353 -3.74 -12.56 -29.09
N HIS A 354 -3.33 -13.82 -29.12
CA HIS A 354 -3.87 -14.88 -28.28
C HIS A 354 -2.81 -15.47 -27.35
N THR A 355 -3.05 -15.45 -26.06
CA THR A 355 -2.19 -16.06 -25.05
C THR A 355 -2.99 -16.95 -24.10
N LEU A 356 -2.50 -18.14 -23.83
CA LEU A 356 -2.99 -19.03 -22.77
C LEU A 356 -1.99 -19.05 -21.64
N ARG A 357 -2.48 -19.06 -20.40
CA ARG A 357 -1.65 -19.24 -19.20
C ARG A 357 -2.24 -20.37 -18.37
N ALA A 358 -1.38 -21.28 -17.92
CA ALA A 358 -1.66 -22.20 -16.83
C ALA A 358 -0.82 -21.81 -15.61
N TYR A 359 -1.39 -21.85 -14.42
CA TYR A 359 -0.66 -21.46 -13.21
C TYR A 359 -1.01 -22.35 -12.02
N ALA A 360 -0.06 -22.43 -11.10
CA ALA A 360 -0.27 -23.01 -9.80
C ALA A 360 0.35 -22.11 -8.72
N VAL A 361 -0.21 -22.12 -7.52
CA VAL A 361 0.33 -21.44 -6.35
C VAL A 361 0.35 -22.43 -5.20
N GLY A 362 1.50 -22.60 -4.57
CA GLY A 362 1.63 -23.23 -3.27
C GLY A 362 2.05 -22.20 -2.23
N ALA A 363 1.30 -22.06 -1.15
CA ALA A 363 1.60 -21.16 -0.05
C ALA A 363 1.51 -21.90 1.27
N TRP A 364 2.45 -21.66 2.18
CA TRP A 364 2.42 -22.24 3.51
C TRP A 364 2.83 -21.25 4.57
N ARG A 365 2.30 -21.43 5.77
CA ARG A 365 2.71 -20.72 6.98
C ARG A 365 2.70 -21.70 8.16
N ASP A 366 3.78 -21.70 8.92
CA ASP A 366 3.91 -22.36 10.23
C ASP A 366 4.30 -21.30 11.25
N SER A 367 3.47 -21.09 12.27
CA SER A 367 3.69 -20.12 13.33
C SER A 367 3.42 -20.77 14.68
N LYS A 368 4.33 -20.54 15.63
CA LYS A 368 4.20 -20.97 17.01
C LYS A 368 4.22 -19.76 17.91
N ILE A 369 3.17 -19.63 18.73
CA ILE A 369 3.00 -18.51 19.65
C ILE A 369 2.92 -19.06 21.07
N ASP A 370 3.76 -18.52 21.94
CA ASP A 370 3.79 -18.83 23.37
C ASP A 370 3.26 -17.60 24.13
N TYR A 371 2.05 -17.73 24.68
CA TYR A 371 1.44 -16.71 25.54
C TYR A 371 1.80 -17.00 27.00
N GLN A 372 2.19 -15.95 27.72
CA GLN A 372 2.60 -15.99 29.12
C GLN A 372 1.99 -14.84 29.89
N GLY A 373 1.75 -15.01 31.17
CA GLY A 373 1.16 -14.00 32.06
C GLY A 373 -0.16 -14.49 32.66
N ASN A 374 -1.18 -13.62 32.71
CA ASN A 374 -2.49 -13.99 33.26
C ASN A 374 -3.19 -15.08 32.45
N SER A 375 -2.93 -15.11 31.15
CA SER A 375 -3.35 -16.21 30.28
C SER A 375 -2.13 -16.88 29.69
N SER A 376 -1.86 -18.13 30.08
CA SER A 376 -0.74 -18.91 29.57
C SER A 376 -1.23 -19.99 28.62
N SER A 377 -0.77 -19.98 27.37
CA SER A 377 -1.16 -20.94 26.35
C SER A 377 -0.11 -21.01 25.25
N ARG A 378 0.06 -22.20 24.68
CA ARG A 378 0.86 -22.39 23.47
C ARG A 378 -0.05 -22.67 22.29
N GLN A 379 0.09 -21.87 21.24
CA GLN A 379 -0.66 -22.02 20.00
C GLN A 379 0.26 -22.35 18.83
N SER A 380 -0.25 -23.15 17.91
CA SER A 380 0.37 -23.38 16.62
C SER A 380 -0.63 -23.06 15.50
N TYR A 381 -0.14 -22.34 14.49
CA TYR A 381 -0.87 -22.09 13.26
C TYR A 381 -0.13 -22.76 12.12
N LYS A 382 -0.82 -23.63 11.42
CA LYS A 382 -0.32 -24.20 10.18
C LYS A 382 -1.37 -24.02 9.10
N ILE A 383 -0.97 -23.34 8.04
CA ILE A 383 -1.82 -23.03 6.90
C ILE A 383 -1.10 -23.52 5.64
N ASP A 384 -1.73 -24.42 4.90
CA ASP A 384 -1.27 -24.90 3.61
C ASP A 384 -2.32 -24.52 2.56
N GLY A 385 -1.98 -23.62 1.64
CA GLY A 385 -2.85 -23.13 0.57
C GLY A 385 -2.34 -23.60 -0.78
N TYR A 386 -3.25 -24.05 -1.63
CA TYR A 386 -2.97 -24.44 -3.00
C TYR A 386 -3.98 -23.75 -3.92
N GLN A 387 -3.53 -23.28 -5.05
CA GLN A 387 -4.39 -22.75 -6.10
C GLN A 387 -3.89 -23.26 -7.44
N ALA A 388 -4.80 -23.61 -8.32
CA ALA A 388 -4.48 -23.91 -9.71
C ALA A 388 -5.54 -23.27 -10.62
N GLY A 389 -5.15 -22.91 -11.83
CA GLY A 389 -6.07 -22.31 -12.77
C GLY A 389 -5.46 -22.08 -14.14
N ALA A 390 -6.29 -21.54 -15.02
CA ALA A 390 -5.89 -21.14 -16.36
C ALA A 390 -6.52 -19.80 -16.73
N SER A 391 -5.84 -19.03 -17.56
CA SER A 391 -6.40 -17.83 -18.18
C SER A 391 -6.22 -17.85 -19.67
N TYR A 392 -7.16 -17.19 -20.36
CA TYR A 392 -7.11 -16.89 -21.77
C TYR A 392 -7.15 -15.38 -21.96
N ASP A 393 -6.24 -14.89 -22.76
CA ASP A 393 -6.09 -13.48 -23.11
C ASP A 393 -6.20 -13.32 -24.62
N PHE A 394 -7.05 -12.38 -25.03
CA PHE A 394 -7.12 -11.89 -26.40
C PHE A 394 -6.87 -10.38 -26.38
N ALA A 395 -5.95 -9.88 -27.19
CA ALA A 395 -5.63 -8.45 -27.19
C ALA A 395 -5.25 -7.94 -28.58
N THR A 396 -5.94 -6.89 -29.00
CA THR A 396 -5.64 -6.03 -30.15
C THR A 396 -5.56 -4.58 -29.67
N ASP A 397 -5.27 -3.63 -30.53
CA ASP A 397 -5.29 -2.20 -30.15
C ASP A 397 -6.71 -1.69 -29.83
N SER A 398 -7.75 -2.31 -30.40
CA SER A 398 -9.15 -1.92 -30.19
C SER A 398 -9.86 -2.76 -29.14
N TRP A 399 -9.49 -4.00 -28.94
CA TRP A 399 -10.13 -4.94 -28.02
C TRP A 399 -9.11 -5.69 -27.18
N SER A 400 -9.41 -5.84 -25.89
CA SER A 400 -8.71 -6.77 -25.02
C SER A 400 -9.73 -7.51 -24.16
N THR A 401 -9.54 -8.82 -24.01
CA THR A 401 -10.38 -9.68 -23.17
C THR A 401 -9.49 -10.56 -22.32
N HIS A 402 -9.80 -10.65 -21.04
CA HIS A 402 -9.14 -11.53 -20.08
C HIS A 402 -10.18 -12.40 -19.39
N LEU A 403 -9.97 -13.70 -19.39
CA LEU A 403 -10.76 -14.66 -18.61
C LEU A 403 -9.81 -15.54 -17.81
N ASN A 404 -9.96 -15.51 -16.49
CA ASN A 404 -9.20 -16.36 -15.58
C ASN A 404 -10.14 -17.19 -14.72
N LEU A 405 -9.95 -18.51 -14.74
CA LEU A 405 -10.67 -19.48 -13.94
C LEU A 405 -9.68 -20.25 -13.08
N GLY A 406 -9.93 -20.31 -11.82
CA GLY A 406 -9.07 -21.00 -10.86
C GLY A 406 -9.87 -21.66 -9.73
N TRP A 407 -9.18 -22.48 -8.98
CA TRP A 407 -9.71 -23.13 -7.78
C TRP A 407 -8.69 -23.05 -6.67
N THR A 408 -9.14 -22.70 -5.47
CA THR A 408 -8.32 -22.62 -4.26
C THR A 408 -8.70 -23.70 -3.29
N TRP A 409 -7.71 -24.36 -2.72
CA TRP A 409 -7.83 -25.32 -1.62
C TRP A 409 -6.95 -24.84 -0.47
N GLN A 410 -7.47 -24.88 0.75
CA GLN A 410 -6.71 -24.51 1.93
C GLN A 410 -6.97 -25.48 3.08
N LYS A 411 -5.89 -25.89 3.73
CA LYS A 411 -5.90 -26.67 4.95
C LYS A 411 -5.41 -25.80 6.09
N ASN A 412 -6.22 -25.71 7.13
CA ASN A 412 -5.91 -24.91 8.31
C ASN A 412 -5.84 -25.82 9.54
N SER A 413 -4.82 -25.63 10.36
CA SER A 413 -4.69 -26.26 11.67
C SER A 413 -4.31 -25.16 12.67
N ILE A 414 -5.22 -24.87 13.60
CA ILE A 414 -5.07 -23.81 14.61
C ILE A 414 -5.19 -24.51 15.96
N SER A 415 -4.04 -24.78 16.58
CA SER A 415 -3.97 -25.62 17.79
C SER A 415 -4.68 -26.96 17.60
N ASN A 416 -5.82 -27.19 18.27
CA ASN A 416 -6.63 -28.42 18.17
C ASN A 416 -7.70 -28.37 17.08
N TYR A 417 -7.92 -27.20 16.45
CA TYR A 417 -8.94 -27.01 15.42
C TYR A 417 -8.35 -27.27 14.03
N LYS A 418 -9.06 -28.07 13.24
CA LYS A 418 -8.68 -28.38 11.85
C LYS A 418 -9.87 -28.16 10.94
N PHE A 419 -9.70 -27.40 9.89
CA PHE A 419 -10.71 -27.18 8.88
C PHE A 419 -10.09 -27.00 7.50
N ASN A 420 -10.83 -27.39 6.48
CA ASN A 420 -10.44 -27.25 5.09
C ASN A 420 -11.48 -26.39 4.38
N THR A 421 -11.01 -25.54 3.49
CA THR A 421 -11.88 -24.72 2.63
C THR A 421 -11.50 -24.93 1.17
N SER A 422 -12.47 -24.85 0.27
CA SER A 422 -12.20 -24.84 -1.15
C SER A 422 -13.25 -24.01 -1.89
N TYR A 423 -12.80 -23.18 -2.85
CA TYR A 423 -13.68 -22.28 -3.58
C TYR A 423 -13.13 -21.92 -4.95
N PRO A 424 -14.01 -21.58 -5.92
CA PRO A 424 -13.59 -21.09 -7.22
C PRO A 424 -13.05 -19.66 -7.15
N ARG A 425 -12.23 -19.30 -8.12
CA ARG A 425 -11.84 -17.92 -8.41
C ARG A 425 -12.17 -17.63 -9.86
N ILE A 426 -12.84 -16.53 -10.09
CA ILE A 426 -13.24 -16.08 -11.42
C ILE A 426 -12.81 -14.63 -11.56
N ASN A 427 -12.12 -14.32 -12.66
CA ASN A 427 -11.85 -12.96 -13.06
C ASN A 427 -12.11 -12.86 -14.56
N ALA A 428 -12.97 -11.94 -14.96
CA ALA A 428 -13.31 -11.67 -16.34
C ALA A 428 -13.24 -10.17 -16.60
N GLU A 429 -12.63 -9.78 -17.71
CA GLU A 429 -12.50 -8.38 -18.09
C GLU A 429 -12.58 -8.23 -19.61
N VAL A 430 -13.22 -7.16 -20.02
CA VAL A 430 -13.28 -6.74 -21.44
C VAL A 430 -12.93 -5.26 -21.50
N THR A 431 -12.02 -4.92 -22.37
CA THR A 431 -11.61 -3.55 -22.66
C THR A 431 -11.84 -3.25 -24.14
N TYR A 432 -12.41 -2.10 -24.44
CA TYR A 432 -12.68 -1.61 -25.77
C TYR A 432 -12.19 -0.19 -25.95
N SER A 433 -11.46 0.08 -27.04
CA SER A 433 -11.00 1.41 -27.45
C SER A 433 -11.76 1.86 -28.70
N PRO A 434 -12.91 2.54 -28.55
CA PRO A 434 -13.77 2.93 -29.68
C PRO A 434 -13.15 4.00 -30.59
N ILE A 435 -12.35 4.89 -30.00
CA ILE A 435 -11.65 5.98 -30.70
C ILE A 435 -10.25 6.14 -30.12
N GLN A 436 -9.39 6.82 -30.85
CA GLN A 436 -8.02 7.09 -30.40
C GLN A 436 -8.01 7.75 -29.02
N ASN A 437 -7.10 7.29 -28.17
CA ASN A 437 -6.93 7.81 -26.79
C ASN A 437 -8.19 7.66 -25.91
N SER A 438 -8.99 6.61 -26.13
CA SER A 438 -10.10 6.24 -25.28
C SER A 438 -10.06 4.77 -24.90
N GLN A 439 -10.66 4.45 -23.76
CA GLN A 439 -10.76 3.10 -23.23
C GLN A 439 -12.04 2.95 -22.44
N LEU A 440 -12.80 1.89 -22.69
CA LEU A 440 -13.94 1.45 -21.91
C LEU A 440 -13.61 0.07 -21.36
N LEU A 441 -13.74 -0.12 -20.06
CA LEU A 441 -13.42 -1.36 -19.37
C LEU A 441 -14.63 -1.81 -18.54
N ALA A 442 -14.95 -3.10 -18.62
CA ALA A 442 -15.89 -3.77 -17.74
C ALA A 442 -15.22 -5.00 -17.14
N SER A 443 -15.37 -5.20 -15.84
CA SER A 443 -14.74 -6.31 -15.13
C SER A 443 -15.68 -6.94 -14.11
N TYR A 444 -15.47 -8.22 -13.86
CA TYR A 444 -16.10 -9.01 -12.81
C TYR A 444 -15.07 -9.89 -12.12
N GLU A 445 -15.10 -9.93 -10.78
CA GLU A 445 -14.27 -10.82 -9.99
C GLU A 445 -15.11 -11.50 -8.89
N TYR A 446 -14.88 -12.81 -8.71
CA TYR A 446 -15.36 -13.59 -7.57
C TYR A 446 -14.20 -14.23 -6.84
N TYR A 447 -14.17 -14.06 -5.53
CA TYR A 447 -13.22 -14.71 -4.63
C TYR A 447 -13.82 -14.84 -3.22
N GLU A 448 -13.14 -15.54 -2.32
CA GLU A 448 -13.52 -15.58 -0.92
C GLU A 448 -12.42 -14.97 -0.04
N THR A 449 -12.85 -14.11 0.89
CA THR A 449 -11.94 -13.53 1.90
C THR A 449 -11.84 -14.47 3.08
N MET A 450 -10.61 -14.91 3.37
CA MET A 450 -10.32 -15.86 4.45
C MET A 450 -10.11 -15.15 5.80
N PRO A 451 -10.48 -15.78 6.92
CA PRO A 451 -10.12 -15.31 8.25
C PRO A 451 -8.61 -15.25 8.47
N THR A 452 -8.16 -14.26 9.22
CA THR A 452 -6.75 -14.09 9.60
C THR A 452 -6.41 -14.98 10.81
N ALA A 453 -5.14 -15.29 11.03
CA ALA A 453 -4.69 -16.02 12.20
C ALA A 453 -5.11 -15.35 13.52
N SER A 454 -5.06 -14.03 13.59
CA SER A 454 -5.47 -13.26 14.78
C SER A 454 -6.97 -13.31 15.05
N SER A 455 -7.80 -13.43 14.00
CA SER A 455 -9.26 -13.54 14.18
C SER A 455 -9.72 -14.94 14.54
N THR A 456 -8.89 -15.96 14.38
CA THR A 456 -9.22 -17.37 14.61
C THR A 456 -8.56 -17.98 15.84
N GLY A 457 -7.64 -17.29 16.50
CA GLY A 457 -6.94 -17.77 17.68
C GLY A 457 -7.85 -17.97 18.89
N PRO A 458 -7.99 -19.20 19.46
CA PRO A 458 -8.95 -19.50 20.52
C PRO A 458 -8.50 -19.04 21.93
N VAL A 459 -7.38 -18.34 22.06
CA VAL A 459 -6.92 -17.86 23.37
C VAL A 459 -7.79 -16.72 23.85
N VAL A 460 -8.27 -16.82 25.09
CA VAL A 460 -8.98 -15.77 25.80
C VAL A 460 -7.98 -14.91 26.57
N LEU A 461 -7.83 -13.66 26.18
CA LEU A 461 -6.90 -12.70 26.79
C LEU A 461 -7.69 -11.63 27.51
N GLN A 462 -7.40 -11.41 28.79
CA GLN A 462 -7.93 -10.28 29.52
C GLN A 462 -7.28 -8.97 29.04
N GLN A 463 -8.09 -7.99 28.66
CA GLN A 463 -7.60 -6.68 28.17
C GLN A 463 -7.56 -5.64 29.29
N ASP A 464 -8.63 -5.60 30.06
CA ASP A 464 -8.80 -4.69 31.20
C ASP A 464 -9.70 -5.34 32.27
N GLU A 465 -10.15 -4.58 33.25
CA GLU A 465 -10.96 -5.07 34.38
C GLU A 465 -12.34 -5.62 33.95
N LEU A 466 -12.89 -5.16 32.81
CA LEU A 466 -14.25 -5.49 32.35
C LEU A 466 -14.28 -6.26 31.03
N MET A 467 -13.16 -6.38 30.32
CA MET A 467 -13.14 -6.90 28.94
C MET A 467 -12.10 -7.99 28.71
N TYR A 468 -12.56 -9.01 27.99
CA TYR A 468 -11.73 -10.07 27.40
C TYR A 468 -11.80 -10.01 25.87
N TYR A 469 -10.81 -10.60 25.22
CA TYR A 469 -10.74 -10.77 23.78
C TYR A 469 -10.42 -12.22 23.44
N SER A 470 -11.08 -12.75 22.40
CA SER A 470 -10.77 -14.05 21.81
C SER A 470 -10.98 -14.05 20.31
N GLY A 471 -10.19 -14.80 19.58
CA GLY A 471 -10.54 -15.16 18.20
C GLY A 471 -11.56 -16.30 18.18
N ASN A 472 -12.07 -16.59 16.98
CA ASN A 472 -13.05 -17.66 16.75
C ASN A 472 -12.54 -18.63 15.67
N PRO A 473 -12.16 -19.87 16.04
CA PRO A 473 -11.65 -20.84 15.07
C PRO A 473 -12.74 -21.38 14.10
N GLU A 474 -14.01 -21.12 14.37
CA GLU A 474 -15.15 -21.55 13.54
C GLU A 474 -15.52 -20.55 12.45
N LEU A 475 -14.76 -19.44 12.31
CA LEU A 475 -15.00 -18.46 11.26
C LEU A 475 -14.91 -19.07 9.87
N LYS A 476 -15.90 -18.73 9.05
CA LYS A 476 -15.97 -19.12 7.64
C LYS A 476 -15.36 -18.06 6.74
N ASN A 477 -15.05 -18.44 5.51
CA ASN A 477 -14.73 -17.48 4.45
C ASN A 477 -15.94 -16.60 4.14
N SER A 478 -15.67 -15.39 3.64
CA SER A 478 -16.70 -14.46 3.19
C SER A 478 -16.66 -14.36 1.66
N PRO A 479 -17.65 -14.90 0.94
CA PRO A 479 -17.78 -14.75 -0.51
C PRO A 479 -17.87 -13.28 -0.90
N SER A 480 -17.11 -12.90 -1.94
CA SER A 480 -16.96 -11.54 -2.40
C SER A 480 -17.15 -11.44 -3.91
N HIS A 481 -17.97 -10.50 -4.34
CA HIS A 481 -18.24 -10.18 -5.74
C HIS A 481 -17.84 -8.74 -6.03
N GLU A 482 -17.12 -8.53 -7.09
CA GLU A 482 -16.73 -7.20 -7.56
C GLU A 482 -17.13 -6.99 -9.00
N VAL A 483 -17.77 -5.87 -9.30
CA VAL A 483 -18.07 -5.41 -10.66
C VAL A 483 -17.45 -4.04 -10.85
N GLY A 484 -16.62 -3.90 -11.87
CA GLY A 484 -15.97 -2.64 -12.23
C GLY A 484 -16.40 -2.15 -13.61
N LEU A 485 -16.60 -0.84 -13.72
CA LEU A 485 -16.79 -0.14 -14.98
C LEU A 485 -15.85 1.06 -15.00
N GLN A 486 -15.10 1.24 -16.07
CA GLN A 486 -14.20 2.39 -16.23
C GLN A 486 -14.30 2.93 -17.65
N ALA A 487 -14.27 4.24 -17.79
CA ALA A 487 -14.11 4.91 -19.06
C ALA A 487 -12.98 5.93 -18.94
N VAL A 488 -12.05 5.91 -19.87
CA VAL A 488 -10.94 6.88 -19.94
C VAL A 488 -11.00 7.55 -21.31
N TRP A 489 -10.81 8.85 -21.32
CA TRP A 489 -10.74 9.63 -22.53
C TRP A 489 -9.70 10.75 -22.40
N LEU A 490 -8.77 10.77 -23.33
CA LEU A 490 -7.66 11.74 -23.41
C LEU A 490 -7.83 12.60 -24.68
N PRO A 491 -8.78 13.56 -24.69
CA PRO A 491 -9.09 14.34 -25.89
C PRO A 491 -7.92 15.20 -26.37
N SER A 492 -6.98 15.51 -25.49
CA SER A 492 -5.78 16.29 -25.81
C SER A 492 -4.73 16.16 -24.73
N ASN A 493 -3.51 16.63 -24.97
CA ASN A 493 -2.48 16.73 -23.93
C ASN A 493 -2.85 17.66 -22.76
N LYS A 494 -3.91 18.48 -22.92
CA LYS A 494 -4.38 19.43 -21.89
C LYS A 494 -5.46 18.85 -21.00
N TRP A 495 -6.26 17.89 -21.49
CA TRP A 495 -7.42 17.37 -20.79
C TRP A 495 -7.38 15.85 -20.69
N GLN A 496 -7.63 15.35 -19.51
CA GLN A 496 -7.73 13.94 -19.23
C GLN A 496 -8.99 13.73 -18.37
N LEU A 497 -9.82 12.78 -18.78
CA LEU A 497 -11.07 12.44 -18.10
C LEU A 497 -11.10 10.93 -17.86
N ALA A 498 -11.49 10.53 -16.66
CA ALA A 498 -11.82 9.16 -16.37
C ALA A 498 -13.11 9.11 -15.53
N PHE A 499 -13.97 8.18 -15.86
CA PHE A 499 -15.13 7.79 -15.09
C PHE A 499 -14.89 6.42 -14.48
N SER A 500 -15.34 6.18 -13.25
CA SER A 500 -15.26 4.87 -12.59
C SER A 500 -16.56 4.55 -11.88
N GLY A 501 -17.09 3.35 -12.11
CA GLY A 501 -18.14 2.72 -11.34
C GLY A 501 -17.61 1.43 -10.72
N PHE A 502 -17.88 1.20 -9.45
CA PHE A 502 -17.43 0.01 -8.76
C PHE A 502 -18.51 -0.47 -7.79
N HIS A 503 -18.83 -1.75 -7.87
CA HIS A 503 -19.80 -2.38 -6.97
C HIS A 503 -19.15 -3.58 -6.30
N TYR A 504 -19.15 -3.58 -4.97
CA TYR A 504 -18.57 -4.61 -4.12
C TYR A 504 -19.64 -5.17 -3.19
N TYR A 505 -19.76 -6.50 -3.18
CA TYR A 505 -20.74 -7.22 -2.37
C TYR A 505 -20.06 -8.37 -1.64
N ILE A 506 -20.11 -8.38 -0.31
CA ILE A 506 -19.62 -9.44 0.56
C ILE A 506 -20.79 -10.04 1.30
N THR A 507 -20.88 -11.37 1.29
CA THR A 507 -21.82 -12.13 2.12
C THR A 507 -21.08 -12.71 3.33
N ASP A 508 -21.85 -12.94 4.41
CA ASP A 508 -21.30 -13.51 5.66
C ASP A 508 -20.01 -12.81 6.11
N ARG A 509 -20.04 -11.47 6.11
CA ARG A 509 -18.88 -10.66 6.47
C ARG A 509 -18.39 -10.98 7.89
N ARG A 510 -17.11 -10.96 8.11
CA ARG A 510 -16.52 -11.10 9.43
C ARG A 510 -16.62 -9.78 10.18
N VAL A 511 -17.19 -9.81 11.39
CA VAL A 511 -17.32 -8.66 12.28
C VAL A 511 -16.83 -8.98 13.68
N SER A 512 -16.41 -7.94 14.41
CA SER A 512 -16.09 -8.02 15.83
C SER A 512 -17.37 -7.76 16.62
N ASP A 513 -17.82 -8.73 17.42
CA ASP A 513 -19.01 -8.63 18.26
C ASP A 513 -18.64 -8.61 19.75
N TYR A 514 -19.57 -8.24 20.60
CA TYR A 514 -19.37 -8.05 22.04
C TYR A 514 -20.50 -8.73 22.80
N LEU A 515 -20.19 -9.73 23.61
CA LEU A 515 -21.14 -10.48 24.43
C LEU A 515 -20.74 -10.46 25.90
N PRO A 516 -21.67 -10.39 26.85
CA PRO A 516 -21.40 -10.48 28.30
C PRO A 516 -21.21 -11.96 28.75
N GLU A 517 -20.43 -12.73 28.01
CA GLU A 517 -20.18 -14.17 28.19
C GLU A 517 -18.73 -14.48 28.49
N GLY A 518 -17.91 -13.47 28.76
CA GLY A 518 -16.53 -13.63 29.19
C GLY A 518 -16.42 -14.23 30.59
N PRO A 519 -15.22 -14.61 31.04
CA PRO A 519 -14.97 -15.04 32.42
C PRO A 519 -15.58 -14.05 33.42
N ASP A 520 -16.22 -14.57 34.48
CA ASP A 520 -16.93 -13.79 35.49
C ASP A 520 -18.07 -12.89 34.98
N GLY A 521 -18.65 -13.27 33.85
CA GLY A 521 -19.74 -12.48 33.22
C GLY A 521 -19.29 -11.15 32.62
N LYS A 522 -17.98 -10.95 32.44
CA LYS A 522 -17.39 -9.77 31.81
C LYS A 522 -17.63 -9.75 30.30
N MET A 523 -17.40 -8.63 29.66
CA MET A 523 -17.55 -8.49 28.23
C MET A 523 -16.50 -9.33 27.48
N LEU A 524 -16.93 -10.14 26.52
CA LEU A 524 -16.08 -10.84 25.58
C LEU A 524 -16.20 -10.23 24.20
N ARG A 525 -15.13 -9.65 23.71
CA ARG A 525 -14.99 -9.27 22.33
C ARG A 525 -14.48 -10.45 21.52
N PHE A 526 -15.19 -10.83 20.45
CA PHE A 526 -14.80 -11.96 19.61
C PHE A 526 -15.22 -11.71 18.15
N TYR A 527 -14.79 -12.57 17.23
CA TYR A 527 -15.18 -12.47 15.83
C TYR A 527 -16.29 -13.45 15.48
N THR A 528 -17.21 -12.99 14.63
CA THR A 528 -18.29 -13.82 14.07
C THR A 528 -18.51 -13.47 12.59
N ASN A 529 -19.11 -14.41 11.84
CA ASN A 529 -19.66 -14.12 10.53
C ASN A 529 -21.09 -13.62 10.71
N ASN A 530 -21.36 -12.36 10.34
CA ASN A 530 -22.68 -11.77 10.51
C ASN A 530 -22.98 -10.68 9.50
N GLY A 531 -24.07 -10.87 8.77
CA GLY A 531 -24.59 -9.93 7.80
C GLY A 531 -23.74 -9.79 6.53
N ASN A 532 -24.11 -8.83 5.71
CA ASN A 532 -23.50 -8.55 4.42
C ASN A 532 -22.97 -7.11 4.37
N TYR A 533 -22.05 -6.85 3.46
CA TYR A 533 -21.57 -5.51 3.13
C TYR A 533 -21.77 -5.24 1.64
N VAL A 534 -22.33 -4.08 1.33
CA VAL A 534 -22.50 -3.58 -0.05
C VAL A 534 -21.88 -2.21 -0.13
N SER A 535 -21.06 -1.99 -1.14
CA SER A 535 -20.45 -0.69 -1.43
C SER A 535 -20.51 -0.43 -2.92
N THR A 536 -21.17 0.65 -3.32
CA THR A 536 -21.16 1.13 -4.71
C THR A 536 -20.47 2.49 -4.74
N MET A 537 -19.50 2.65 -5.62
CA MET A 537 -18.80 3.90 -5.86
C MET A 537 -19.01 4.35 -7.30
N ILE A 538 -19.31 5.63 -7.48
CA ILE A 538 -19.34 6.30 -8.78
C ILE A 538 -18.43 7.51 -8.67
N GLY A 539 -17.44 7.61 -9.56
CA GLY A 539 -16.43 8.65 -9.49
C GLY A 539 -16.04 9.21 -10.84
N ILE A 540 -15.54 10.43 -10.82
CA ILE A 540 -14.95 11.11 -11.97
C ILE A 540 -13.55 11.56 -11.56
N ASN A 541 -12.57 11.42 -12.44
CA ASN A 541 -11.26 12.01 -12.30
C ASN A 541 -11.03 12.91 -13.50
N ALA A 542 -10.98 14.21 -13.26
CA ALA A 542 -10.74 15.22 -14.30
C ALA A 542 -9.42 15.93 -14.03
N THR A 543 -8.54 15.96 -15.02
CA THR A 543 -7.26 16.66 -14.96
C THR A 543 -7.16 17.66 -16.10
N ALA A 544 -6.73 18.89 -15.76
CA ALA A 544 -6.43 19.95 -16.71
C ALA A 544 -4.96 20.35 -16.58
N LYS A 545 -4.21 20.32 -17.70
CA LYS A 545 -2.82 20.81 -17.81
C LYS A 545 -2.83 22.14 -18.58
N LEU A 546 -2.67 23.24 -17.86
CA LEU A 546 -2.83 24.60 -18.34
C LEU A 546 -1.48 25.33 -18.38
N LEU A 547 -1.44 26.52 -18.99
CA LEU A 547 -0.25 27.39 -19.06
C LEU A 547 0.98 26.66 -19.64
N GLY A 548 0.80 25.87 -20.71
CA GLY A 548 1.87 25.06 -21.29
C GLY A 548 2.39 23.97 -20.33
N GLY A 549 1.51 23.35 -19.54
CA GLY A 549 1.83 22.31 -18.56
C GLY A 549 2.47 22.85 -17.26
N ARG A 550 2.53 24.16 -17.06
CA ARG A 550 3.02 24.75 -15.80
C ARG A 550 2.00 24.60 -14.66
N LEU A 551 0.72 24.55 -14.98
CA LEU A 551 -0.36 24.39 -14.01
C LEU A 551 -1.11 23.11 -14.29
N THR A 552 -1.13 22.19 -13.33
CA THR A 552 -1.95 20.97 -13.35
C THR A 552 -3.01 21.07 -12.27
N ALA A 553 -4.28 21.00 -12.66
CA ALA A 553 -5.42 20.95 -11.75
C ALA A 553 -6.10 19.59 -11.89
N ARG A 554 -6.36 18.91 -10.79
CA ARG A 554 -7.06 17.62 -10.71
C ARG A 554 -8.21 17.71 -9.73
N ILE A 555 -9.35 17.15 -10.09
CA ILE A 555 -10.50 16.98 -9.20
C ILE A 555 -11.04 15.55 -9.32
N ASN A 556 -11.36 14.95 -8.19
CA ASN A 556 -11.84 13.57 -8.12
C ASN A 556 -13.03 13.47 -7.13
N PRO A 557 -14.24 13.87 -7.54
CA PRO A 557 -15.47 13.61 -6.78
C PRO A 557 -15.87 12.14 -6.88
N ARG A 558 -16.32 11.56 -5.76
CA ARG A 558 -16.80 10.18 -5.63
C ARG A 558 -18.06 10.12 -4.79
N LEU A 559 -19.12 9.56 -5.35
CA LEU A 559 -20.33 9.19 -4.63
C LEU A 559 -20.20 7.76 -4.13
N TRP A 560 -20.37 7.57 -2.84
CA TRP A 560 -20.37 6.28 -2.18
C TRP A 560 -21.76 5.95 -1.65
N LEU A 561 -22.24 4.76 -1.96
CA LEU A 561 -23.47 4.19 -1.45
C LEU A 561 -23.11 2.92 -0.69
N ARG A 562 -23.19 2.94 0.65
CA ARG A 562 -22.74 1.83 1.49
C ARG A 562 -23.84 1.34 2.40
N ARG A 563 -23.96 0.03 2.50
CA ARG A 563 -24.94 -0.62 3.37
C ARG A 563 -24.33 -1.86 4.02
N THR A 564 -24.56 -2.01 5.32
CA THR A 564 -24.33 -3.23 6.08
C THR A 564 -25.64 -3.82 6.57
N THR A 565 -25.69 -5.13 6.79
CA THR A 565 -26.82 -5.85 7.38
C THR A 565 -26.34 -6.67 8.59
N GLY A 566 -27.24 -7.36 9.29
CA GLY A 566 -26.93 -8.12 10.50
C GLY A 566 -26.90 -7.25 11.76
N VAL A 567 -26.15 -7.65 12.78
CA VAL A 567 -26.11 -6.96 14.10
C VAL A 567 -25.62 -5.50 14.01
N PHE A 568 -24.82 -5.17 12.99
CA PHE A 568 -24.34 -3.80 12.73
C PHE A 568 -24.97 -3.22 11.45
N ALA A 569 -26.31 -3.31 11.32
CA ALA A 569 -27.02 -2.83 10.15
C ALA A 569 -26.99 -1.30 10.09
N MET A 570 -26.48 -0.75 8.98
CA MET A 570 -26.51 0.70 8.72
C MET A 570 -26.44 1.01 7.23
N THR A 571 -26.90 2.20 6.86
CA THR A 571 -26.76 2.72 5.49
C THR A 571 -26.11 4.09 5.56
N ARG A 572 -25.10 4.32 4.70
CA ARG A 572 -24.41 5.62 4.57
C ARG A 572 -24.18 5.93 3.11
N ASN A 573 -24.61 7.10 2.72
CA ASN A 573 -24.32 7.66 1.41
C ASN A 573 -23.53 8.94 1.61
N GLU A 574 -22.43 9.09 0.85
CA GLU A 574 -21.57 10.25 0.99
C GLU A 574 -20.98 10.67 -0.35
N LEU A 575 -20.75 11.96 -0.50
CA LEU A 575 -19.98 12.54 -1.58
C LEU A 575 -18.63 12.97 -1.01
N THR A 576 -17.56 12.34 -1.47
CA THR A 576 -16.18 12.73 -1.16
C THR A 576 -15.53 13.37 -2.37
N CYS A 577 -14.57 14.24 -2.16
CA CYS A 577 -13.82 14.88 -3.24
C CYS A 577 -12.37 15.07 -2.82
N THR A 578 -11.44 14.71 -3.71
CA THR A 578 -10.04 15.12 -3.62
C THR A 578 -9.76 16.12 -4.73
N ALA A 579 -9.19 17.27 -4.38
CA ALA A 579 -8.74 18.28 -5.31
C ALA A 579 -7.25 18.51 -5.14
N GLN A 580 -6.52 18.65 -6.25
CA GLN A 580 -5.08 18.91 -6.24
C GLN A 580 -4.75 20.00 -7.27
N LEU A 581 -3.84 20.88 -6.90
CA LEU A 581 -3.29 21.93 -7.78
C LEU A 581 -1.76 21.87 -7.68
N SER A 582 -1.08 21.73 -8.82
CA SER A 582 0.38 21.78 -8.92
C SER A 582 0.81 22.87 -9.88
N TYR A 583 1.74 23.72 -9.45
CA TYR A 583 2.27 24.82 -10.28
C TYR A 583 3.80 24.79 -10.31
N PHE A 584 4.37 24.84 -11.51
CA PHE A 584 5.81 24.77 -11.77
C PHE A 584 6.34 26.13 -12.27
N PHE A 585 7.41 26.61 -11.64
CA PHE A 585 8.06 27.90 -12.02
C PHE A 585 9.59 27.79 -11.89
N GLY A 586 10.25 27.68 -13.03
CA GLY A 586 11.70 27.39 -13.08
C GLY A 586 12.00 26.04 -12.44
N ASN A 587 12.94 26.03 -11.51
CA ASN A 587 13.30 24.84 -10.72
C ASN A 587 12.41 24.63 -9.47
N PHE A 588 11.49 25.55 -9.22
CA PHE A 588 10.55 25.44 -8.10
C PHE A 588 9.21 24.86 -8.54
N TYR A 589 8.52 24.25 -7.59
CA TYR A 589 7.14 23.82 -7.73
C TYR A 589 6.38 24.00 -6.43
N THR A 590 5.08 24.15 -6.54
CA THR A 590 4.18 24.08 -5.39
C THR A 590 3.05 23.12 -5.70
N THR A 591 2.65 22.34 -4.70
CA THR A 591 1.49 21.44 -4.80
C THR A 591 0.63 21.64 -3.57
N GLY A 592 -0.65 21.92 -3.80
CA GLY A 592 -1.67 21.93 -2.75
C GLY A 592 -2.71 20.86 -3.05
N TRP A 593 -3.16 20.14 -2.02
CA TRP A 593 -4.28 19.24 -2.14
C TRP A 593 -5.23 19.35 -0.95
N TYR A 594 -6.48 19.02 -1.20
CA TYR A 594 -7.55 19.00 -0.21
C TYR A 594 -8.40 17.74 -0.41
N MET A 595 -8.76 17.08 0.68
CA MET A 595 -9.68 15.96 0.74
C MET A 595 -10.83 16.29 1.69
N THR A 596 -12.07 16.10 1.24
CA THR A 596 -13.26 16.33 2.06
C THR A 596 -13.34 15.34 3.22
N PRO A 597 -14.08 15.65 4.30
CA PRO A 597 -14.43 14.68 5.33
C PRO A 597 -15.09 13.44 4.73
N SER A 598 -15.00 12.31 5.43
CA SER A 598 -15.64 11.05 5.05
C SER A 598 -16.38 10.43 6.22
N HIS A 599 -17.51 9.74 5.92
CA HIS A 599 -18.39 9.12 6.89
C HIS A 599 -18.91 7.77 6.37
N TYR A 600 -18.35 6.67 6.88
CA TYR A 600 -18.60 5.35 6.32
C TYR A 600 -18.69 4.24 7.39
N PRO A 601 -19.44 3.15 7.11
CA PRO A 601 -19.36 1.92 7.87
C PRO A 601 -18.09 1.17 7.53
N ASP A 602 -17.36 0.72 8.54
CA ASP A 602 -16.25 -0.21 8.34
C ASP A 602 -16.78 -1.59 7.94
N GLU A 603 -16.08 -2.23 7.00
CA GLU A 603 -16.45 -3.51 6.44
C GLU A 603 -16.43 -4.65 7.46
N ASN A 604 -15.42 -4.64 8.35
CA ASN A 604 -15.06 -5.80 9.17
C ASN A 604 -15.24 -5.61 10.68
N SER A 605 -15.62 -4.42 11.16
CA SER A 605 -15.66 -4.15 12.61
C SER A 605 -17.03 -3.72 13.14
N GLY A 606 -17.97 -3.41 12.29
CA GLY A 606 -19.24 -2.81 12.71
C GLY A 606 -19.12 -1.34 13.15
N ILE A 607 -17.94 -0.76 13.07
CA ILE A 607 -17.68 0.64 13.43
C ILE A 607 -18.16 1.57 12.32
N GLU A 608 -18.79 2.65 12.72
CA GLU A 608 -19.08 3.82 11.89
C GLU A 608 -17.94 4.83 12.07
N SER A 609 -17.16 5.06 11.01
CA SER A 609 -16.01 5.97 11.04
C SER A 609 -16.34 7.32 10.42
N LYS A 610 -15.98 8.40 11.12
CA LYS A 610 -16.05 9.79 10.64
C LYS A 610 -14.65 10.35 10.62
N THR A 611 -14.14 10.70 9.43
CA THR A 611 -12.83 11.31 9.27
C THR A 611 -12.98 12.78 8.94
N SER A 612 -12.08 13.60 9.44
CA SER A 612 -12.06 15.03 9.11
C SER A 612 -11.43 15.27 7.74
N SER A 613 -11.64 16.46 7.18
CA SER A 613 -10.94 16.90 5.98
C SER A 613 -9.41 16.84 6.20
N GLN A 614 -8.67 16.65 5.13
CA GLN A 614 -7.22 16.70 5.14
C GLN A 614 -6.74 17.66 4.05
N TYR A 615 -5.64 18.34 4.30
CA TYR A 615 -5.04 19.22 3.30
C TYR A 615 -3.55 19.40 3.56
N GLN A 616 -2.82 19.66 2.49
CA GLN A 616 -1.39 19.89 2.56
C GLN A 616 -0.99 20.94 1.51
N LEU A 617 -0.01 21.73 1.85
CA LEU A 617 0.72 22.60 0.94
C LEU A 617 2.18 22.18 0.93
N GLN A 618 2.75 22.05 -0.27
CA GLN A 618 4.15 21.74 -0.50
C GLN A 618 4.80 22.83 -1.32
N LEU A 619 6.02 23.19 -0.97
CA LEU A 619 6.94 23.97 -1.80
C LEU A 619 8.20 23.12 -1.98
N GLY A 620 8.61 22.93 -3.24
CA GLY A 620 9.78 22.18 -3.57
C GLY A 620 10.69 22.90 -4.55
N TRP A 621 11.95 22.50 -4.54
CA TRP A 621 12.98 22.93 -5.48
C TRP A 621 13.76 21.68 -5.95
N GLY A 622 13.86 21.51 -7.28
CA GLY A 622 14.60 20.42 -7.89
C GLY A 622 15.59 20.96 -8.92
N SER A 623 16.86 20.62 -8.77
CA SER A 623 17.90 21.02 -9.71
C SER A 623 19.05 20.03 -9.70
N GLY A 624 19.36 19.47 -10.87
CA GLY A 624 20.43 18.49 -11.01
C GLY A 624 20.24 17.26 -10.10
N ALA A 625 21.18 17.06 -9.19
CA ALA A 625 21.17 15.93 -8.25
C ALA A 625 20.28 16.15 -7.02
N TRP A 626 19.81 17.37 -6.76
CA TRP A 626 19.11 17.73 -5.55
C TRP A 626 17.61 17.91 -5.75
N ASN A 627 16.83 17.39 -4.79
CA ASN A 627 15.41 17.74 -4.61
C ASN A 627 15.18 18.09 -3.14
N LEU A 628 14.72 19.31 -2.89
CA LEU A 628 14.39 19.83 -1.56
C LEU A 628 12.90 20.13 -1.49
N ARG A 629 12.25 19.76 -0.40
CA ARG A 629 10.82 19.96 -0.21
C ARG A 629 10.50 20.37 1.22
N VAL A 630 9.63 21.36 1.36
CA VAL A 630 8.98 21.74 2.60
C VAL A 630 7.49 21.47 2.46
N SER A 631 6.87 20.84 3.43
CA SER A 631 5.43 20.59 3.45
C SER A 631 4.79 21.01 4.77
N ALA A 632 3.56 21.49 4.68
CA ALA A 632 2.71 21.83 5.81
C ALA A 632 1.37 21.12 5.66
N SER A 633 1.03 20.23 6.60
CA SER A 633 -0.21 19.45 6.60
C SER A 633 -1.13 19.91 7.71
N ASN A 634 -2.42 20.07 7.41
CA ASN A 634 -3.49 20.39 8.37
C ASN A 634 -3.15 21.58 9.30
N PHE A 635 -2.36 22.55 8.82
CA PHE A 635 -1.71 23.62 9.58
C PHE A 635 -2.66 24.64 10.23
N LEU A 636 -3.96 24.60 9.89
CA LEU A 636 -5.02 25.38 10.53
C LEU A 636 -5.81 24.57 11.58
N ARG A 637 -5.44 23.31 11.83
CA ARG A 637 -6.16 22.45 12.76
C ARG A 637 -5.50 22.50 14.14
N SER A 638 -6.27 22.86 15.15
CA SER A 638 -5.85 22.85 16.54
C SER A 638 -6.23 21.55 17.27
N ASP A 639 -7.30 20.87 16.84
CA ASP A 639 -7.77 19.63 17.44
C ASP A 639 -7.18 18.43 16.68
N TRP A 640 -6.33 17.68 17.36
CA TRP A 640 -5.64 16.50 16.83
C TRP A 640 -6.43 15.19 16.98
N ARG A 641 -7.55 15.20 17.75
CA ARG A 641 -8.53 14.10 17.83
C ARG A 641 -9.62 14.29 16.76
N ALA A 642 -9.19 14.30 15.54
CA ALA A 642 -10.02 14.74 14.42
C ALA A 642 -11.00 13.68 13.91
N ASN A 643 -10.76 12.40 14.22
CA ASN A 643 -11.62 11.30 13.80
C ASN A 643 -12.55 10.88 14.93
N ARG A 644 -13.71 10.37 14.53
CA ARG A 644 -14.69 9.80 15.46
C ARG A 644 -15.09 8.42 14.99
N GLU A 645 -15.14 7.48 15.94
CA GLU A 645 -15.63 6.12 15.74
C GLU A 645 -16.84 5.91 16.62
N ILE A 646 -17.85 5.24 16.07
CA ILE A 646 -19.09 4.93 16.77
C ILE A 646 -19.38 3.45 16.51
N LEU A 647 -19.64 2.70 17.57
CA LEU A 647 -20.11 1.33 17.50
C LEU A 647 -21.40 1.24 18.32
N ARG A 648 -22.37 0.48 17.84
CA ARG A 648 -23.63 0.22 18.54
C ARG A 648 -23.99 -1.25 18.37
N SER A 649 -24.10 -1.95 19.48
CA SER A 649 -24.54 -3.34 19.51
C SER A 649 -25.53 -3.57 20.65
N GLU A 650 -26.00 -4.78 20.80
CA GLU A 650 -26.96 -5.14 21.84
C GLU A 650 -26.39 -4.95 23.26
N TYR A 651 -25.11 -5.30 23.46
CA TYR A 651 -24.50 -5.33 24.80
C TYR A 651 -23.39 -4.27 24.96
N TYR A 652 -22.95 -3.61 23.86
CA TYR A 652 -21.83 -2.67 23.94
C TYR A 652 -22.00 -1.53 22.94
N ASP A 653 -22.06 -0.31 23.44
CA ASP A 653 -22.00 0.91 22.63
C ASP A 653 -20.71 1.65 22.91
N MET A 654 -20.11 2.25 21.89
CA MET A 654 -18.88 3.04 22.00
C MET A 654 -18.97 4.28 21.13
N SER A 655 -18.53 5.40 21.67
CA SER A 655 -18.21 6.61 20.92
C SER A 655 -16.79 7.05 21.28
N ARG A 656 -15.89 7.09 20.31
CA ARG A 656 -14.48 7.41 20.51
C ARG A 656 -14.04 8.53 19.59
N ARG A 657 -13.30 9.50 20.11
CA ARG A 657 -12.53 10.49 19.32
C ARG A 657 -11.11 10.03 19.25
N VAL A 658 -10.64 9.79 18.04
CA VAL A 658 -9.37 9.10 17.80
C VAL A 658 -8.30 10.09 17.36
N TYR A 659 -7.13 9.96 17.96
CA TYR A 659 -5.92 10.58 17.45
C TYR A 659 -5.53 9.96 16.10
N SER A 660 -5.28 10.81 15.11
CA SER A 660 -4.85 10.37 13.78
C SER A 660 -3.61 11.16 13.34
N PRO A 661 -2.44 10.49 13.25
CA PRO A 661 -1.20 11.13 12.81
C PRO A 661 -1.31 11.84 11.47
N SER A 662 -1.97 11.23 10.49
CA SER A 662 -2.15 11.78 9.14
C SER A 662 -3.04 13.04 9.11
N GLN A 663 -3.81 13.29 10.16
CA GLN A 663 -4.73 14.43 10.25
C GLN A 663 -4.27 15.49 11.26
N HIS A 664 -3.14 15.26 11.92
CA HIS A 664 -2.51 16.22 12.80
C HIS A 664 -1.85 17.35 12.03
N MET A 665 -1.70 18.51 12.67
CA MET A 665 -0.87 19.59 12.14
C MET A 665 0.60 19.13 12.10
N GLY A 666 1.19 19.17 10.90
CA GLY A 666 2.56 18.72 10.70
C GLY A 666 3.32 19.61 9.71
N PHE A 667 4.62 19.73 9.95
CA PHE A 667 5.57 20.33 9.03
C PHE A 667 6.66 19.30 8.76
N ALA A 668 7.11 19.20 7.50
CA ALA A 668 8.22 18.31 7.17
C ALA A 668 9.19 18.98 6.21
N LEU A 669 10.47 18.66 6.38
CA LEU A 669 11.55 18.97 5.46
C LEU A 669 12.06 17.67 4.87
N THR A 670 12.10 17.58 3.54
CA THR A 670 12.69 16.45 2.80
C THR A 670 13.86 16.94 1.97
N ALA A 671 14.96 16.20 1.99
CA ALA A 671 16.11 16.41 1.15
C ALA A 671 16.48 15.09 0.46
N THR A 672 16.55 15.12 -0.87
CA THR A 672 16.96 13.99 -1.70
C THR A 672 18.18 14.39 -2.51
N TYR A 673 19.19 13.53 -2.52
CA TYR A 673 20.39 13.70 -3.35
C TYR A 673 20.62 12.45 -4.19
N THR A 674 20.76 12.61 -5.51
CA THR A 674 21.00 11.51 -6.44
C THR A 674 22.32 11.71 -7.18
N PHE A 675 23.23 10.78 -7.01
CA PHE A 675 24.53 10.78 -7.69
C PHE A 675 24.54 9.66 -8.75
N GLY A 676 24.59 10.05 -10.03
CA GLY A 676 24.72 9.14 -11.15
C GLY A 676 26.17 8.95 -11.57
N TYR A 677 26.52 7.75 -12.03
CA TYR A 677 27.87 7.40 -12.50
C TYR A 677 27.83 6.39 -13.63
N GLY A 678 28.94 6.30 -14.40
CA GLY A 678 29.07 5.36 -15.49
C GLY A 678 28.61 5.92 -16.84
N LYS A 679 28.36 5.03 -17.80
CA LYS A 679 28.03 5.36 -19.18
C LYS A 679 26.61 4.93 -19.51
N ARG A 680 25.77 5.89 -19.92
CA ARG A 680 24.42 5.62 -20.43
C ARG A 680 24.47 5.18 -21.89
N VAL A 681 23.51 4.37 -22.32
CA VAL A 681 23.33 3.99 -23.73
C VAL A 681 22.80 5.20 -24.47
N GLU A 682 23.57 5.73 -25.45
CA GLU A 682 23.19 6.95 -26.20
C GLU A 682 22.05 6.69 -27.19
N ARG A 683 21.99 5.47 -27.78
CA ARG A 683 20.93 5.08 -28.72
C ARG A 683 20.33 3.76 -28.27
N ASP A 684 19.10 3.81 -27.81
CA ASP A 684 18.32 2.63 -27.48
C ASP A 684 17.47 2.25 -28.71
N ASN A 685 17.83 1.17 -29.38
CA ASN A 685 17.06 0.64 -30.52
C ASN A 685 15.79 -0.10 -30.03
N GLU A 686 14.97 0.54 -29.20
CA GLU A 686 13.69 -0.02 -28.76
C GLU A 686 12.67 -0.22 -29.88
N LEU A 687 12.93 0.33 -31.07
CA LEU A 687 12.09 0.17 -32.27
C LEU A 687 12.16 -1.21 -32.94
N LYS A 688 12.90 -2.18 -32.41
CA LYS A 688 12.99 -3.51 -33.02
C LYS A 688 11.80 -4.44 -32.77
N HIS A 689 10.83 -4.05 -31.95
CA HIS A 689 9.63 -4.86 -31.66
C HIS A 689 8.30 -4.21 -32.07
N GLU A 690 8.30 -3.05 -32.69
CA GLU A 690 7.10 -2.63 -33.42
C GLU A 690 7.10 -3.41 -34.75
N SER A 691 6.18 -4.38 -34.77
CA SER A 691 5.75 -5.16 -35.93
C SER A 691 5.94 -4.47 -37.24
N SER A 692 6.42 -5.21 -38.18
CA SER A 692 6.17 -5.09 -39.62
C SER A 692 5.22 -3.94 -39.98
N ALA A 693 5.73 -2.73 -40.10
CA ALA A 693 5.09 -1.73 -40.92
C ALA A 693 4.83 -2.39 -42.29
N SER A 694 3.59 -2.51 -42.64
CA SER A 694 3.17 -2.96 -43.98
C SER A 694 3.99 -2.15 -44.98
N SER A 695 4.78 -2.86 -45.78
CA SER A 695 5.57 -2.27 -46.84
C SER A 695 4.68 -1.44 -47.76
N ALA A 696 4.80 -0.13 -47.70
CA ALA A 696 4.23 0.79 -48.68
C ALA A 696 5.14 0.86 -49.90
N ILE A 697 5.44 -0.28 -50.51
CA ILE A 697 6.05 -0.32 -51.84
C ILE A 697 4.92 -0.11 -52.84
N LEU A 698 4.83 1.09 -53.37
CA LEU A 698 4.11 1.35 -54.62
C LEU A 698 4.81 0.55 -55.72
N LYS A 699 4.11 -0.45 -56.28
CA LYS A 699 4.49 -1.09 -57.55
C LYS A 699 3.87 -0.32 -58.69
#